data_f7bb4565c679460aeeac41e928d6bcc6
#
_entry.id   f7bb4565c679460aeeac41e928d6bcc6
#
_cell.length_a   1.000
_cell.length_b   1.000
_cell.length_c   1.000
_cell.angle_alpha   90.00
_cell.angle_beta   90.00
_cell.angle_gamma   90.00
#
_symmetry.space_group_name_H-M   'P 1'
#
loop_
_entity.id
_entity.type
_entity.pdbx_description
1 polymer ?
#
loop_
_entity_poly.entity_id
_entity_poly.type
_entity_poly.pdbx_seq_one_letter_code
_entity_poly.pdbx_strand_id
1 'polypeptide(L)'
;MVYFQWEIKPTKNRRTIMKNRKLILAVCAAMIMSMASCASSSSNADSSKAESSSQTESSSVSESSSVTESSKPDSSELTDNHHKYDNMTAEQIVAKLSLQEKANQMALPQILGLSMDSVKKNCYGGVLSKISAQSAADWRTTIDTIQKNAIGSQTGIPIIYGQDQVHGIYVCYNSVIFPHNINMGAANDKELMYKVGQITADESKLCHTLWTYSPCVAQSVDPRWGRTYESYGSDLGRITELSTSFTKGLLDGGLIVCAKHFLADGNVKYGTGEQGDIKMLIDRGDATLTDAQADELMKVYKAQIDAGAQTIMISHSSVNGVKMHENKKYIDKLKNELGFKGFIVSDWNSVQNTSAKTYEEQIINSVNAGIDMFMEVDTADEVVSTIVKAVGDGRISQQRVDDAVTRIIRVKQEAGVFSDPMFEKLETKQKDVGSEEYRKVAQQLVEKSMVLVKNDNKTLPLKKGTKVYITGPAADHAQAQCGGWTMEWNASPRREIDGVTTIQKGFEQLAQQNGITVITDKSKAAEADVVLLCVGEQSYAEWNGDTEDLALCGKLGLEGNKEAIKEAKDLGKPTVACIVAGRNVILDEADKKNWDSIVMCYLPGSEGQGVANVLCGNAKFSGTLPSPWYSDVKQIGTNDCWLKKGFGLKYE
;
A
#
# COMPACT_ATOMS: atom_id res chain seq x y z
N MET A 1 12.92 -0.81 23.27
CA MET A 1 13.74 0.14 22.50
C MET A 1 15.07 -0.54 22.20
N VAL A 2 15.22 -1.16 21.07
CA VAL A 2 16.50 -1.71 20.59
C VAL A 2 16.64 -1.26 19.14
N TYR A 3 17.42 -0.22 18.94
CA TYR A 3 17.87 0.22 17.63
C TYR A 3 18.99 -0.69 17.17
N PHE A 4 18.80 -1.47 16.11
CA PHE A 4 19.88 -2.12 15.39
C PHE A 4 20.55 -1.10 14.48
N GLN A 5 21.79 -0.72 14.85
CA GLN A 5 22.69 0.05 13.98
C GLN A 5 23.29 -0.90 12.94
N TRP A 6 23.11 -0.56 11.68
CA TRP A 6 23.76 -1.24 10.54
C TRP A 6 25.16 -0.67 10.33
N GLU A 7 26.18 -1.46 10.59
CA GLU A 7 27.54 -1.16 10.12
C GLU A 7 27.75 -1.70 8.71
N ILE A 8 27.79 -0.79 7.73
CA ILE A 8 28.22 -1.09 6.35
C ILE A 8 29.72 -0.83 6.27
N LYS A 9 30.51 -1.85 5.98
CA LYS A 9 31.97 -1.72 5.73
C LYS A 9 32.22 -0.93 4.44
N PRO A 10 33.02 0.17 4.47
CA PRO A 10 33.19 1.05 3.33
C PRO A 10 34.25 0.56 2.34
N THR A 11 33.94 0.56 1.06
CA THR A 11 34.91 0.50 -0.04
C THR A 11 35.61 1.85 -0.24
N LYS A 12 36.84 1.83 -0.80
CA LYS A 12 37.81 2.95 -0.75
C LYS A 12 37.40 4.30 -1.36
N ASN A 13 36.28 4.42 -2.07
CA ASN A 13 35.85 5.68 -2.75
C ASN A 13 34.76 6.49 -2.03
N ARG A 14 34.31 6.08 -0.84
CA ARG A 14 33.21 6.78 -0.10
C ARG A 14 33.67 7.81 0.93
N ARG A 15 34.96 8.06 1.10
CA ARG A 15 35.45 8.96 2.18
C ARG A 15 35.08 10.45 2.01
N THR A 16 34.84 10.93 0.83
CA THR A 16 34.51 12.35 0.57
C THR A 16 33.02 12.64 0.80
N ILE A 17 32.14 11.71 0.45
CA ILE A 17 30.68 11.87 0.61
C ILE A 17 30.26 11.77 2.10
N MET A 18 30.95 10.94 2.89
CA MET A 18 30.63 10.81 4.33
C MET A 18 31.00 12.02 5.20
N LYS A 19 31.91 12.90 4.77
CA LYS A 19 32.22 14.13 5.51
C LYS A 19 31.05 15.12 5.50
N ASN A 20 30.35 15.22 4.39
CA ASN A 20 29.19 16.13 4.26
C ASN A 20 27.93 15.59 4.97
N ARG A 21 27.74 14.26 5.05
CA ARG A 21 26.62 13.67 5.81
C ARG A 21 26.76 13.83 7.32
N LYS A 22 27.97 13.79 7.87
CA LYS A 22 28.17 14.04 9.31
C LYS A 22 27.88 15.49 9.71
N LEU A 23 28.06 16.45 8.79
CA LEU A 23 27.74 17.85 9.03
C LEU A 23 26.22 18.09 9.05
N ILE A 24 25.47 17.43 8.17
CA ILE A 24 24.00 17.52 8.09
C ILE A 24 23.34 16.86 9.30
N LEU A 25 23.83 15.71 9.77
CA LEU A 25 23.34 15.05 10.98
C LEU A 25 23.62 15.86 12.26
N ALA A 26 24.72 16.60 12.33
CA ALA A 26 25.02 17.47 13.46
C ALA A 26 24.10 18.70 13.51
N VAL A 27 23.65 19.22 12.37
CA VAL A 27 22.71 20.35 12.28
C VAL A 27 21.30 19.91 12.68
N CYS A 28 20.87 18.72 12.29
CA CYS A 28 19.57 18.16 12.70
C CYS A 28 19.50 17.84 14.20
N ALA A 29 20.59 17.34 14.80
CA ALA A 29 20.65 17.07 16.24
C ALA A 29 20.64 18.36 17.09
N ALA A 30 21.22 19.47 16.59
CA ALA A 30 21.19 20.75 17.26
C ALA A 30 19.81 21.44 17.24
N MET A 31 19.00 21.22 16.21
CA MET A 31 17.61 21.72 16.14
C MET A 31 16.65 20.96 17.06
N ILE A 32 16.89 19.69 17.33
CA ILE A 32 16.04 18.90 18.25
C ILE A 32 16.31 19.26 19.72
N MET A 33 17.53 19.66 20.07
CA MET A 33 17.85 20.10 21.46
C MET A 33 17.38 21.50 21.82
N SER A 34 17.03 22.35 20.85
CA SER A 34 16.52 23.71 21.14
C SER A 34 15.01 23.76 21.42
N MET A 35 14.27 22.66 21.22
CA MET A 35 12.83 22.58 21.53
C MET A 35 12.49 21.87 22.85
N ALA A 36 13.49 21.35 23.57
CA ALA A 36 13.30 20.61 24.81
C ALA A 36 13.52 21.42 26.11
N SER A 37 13.77 22.73 26.04
CA SER A 37 14.11 23.54 27.24
C SER A 37 13.05 24.53 27.72
N CYS A 38 11.76 24.34 27.33
CA CYS A 38 10.65 25.15 27.83
C CYS A 38 9.49 24.29 28.38
N ALA A 39 9.77 23.44 29.35
CA ALA A 39 8.72 22.86 30.19
C ALA A 39 9.28 22.27 31.47
N SER A 40 9.60 23.13 32.48
CA SER A 40 9.54 22.72 33.87
C SER A 40 9.73 23.97 34.78
N SER A 41 8.66 24.35 35.50
CA SER A 41 8.62 24.80 36.90
C SER A 41 7.22 25.35 37.17
N SER A 42 6.48 24.63 37.85
CA SER A 42 6.11 24.49 39.26
C SER A 42 5.04 25.47 39.75
N SER A 43 3.90 24.87 40.03
CA SER A 43 3.11 24.87 41.29
C SER A 43 2.68 26.17 41.94
N ASN A 44 1.39 26.15 42.21
CA ASN A 44 0.63 26.57 43.38
C ASN A 44 -0.06 27.94 43.41
N ALA A 45 -1.37 27.78 43.52
CA ALA A 45 -2.29 28.38 44.51
C ALA A 45 -2.97 29.72 44.22
N ASP A 46 -4.25 29.58 44.16
CA ASP A 46 -5.32 30.31 44.84
C ASP A 46 -5.93 31.57 44.24
N SER A 47 -7.20 31.39 43.98
CA SER A 47 -8.40 32.20 44.25
C SER A 47 -8.60 33.61 43.66
N SER A 48 -9.79 33.69 43.10
CA SER A 48 -10.80 34.76 43.19
C SER A 48 -10.92 35.81 42.08
N LYS A 49 -12.07 35.65 41.42
CA LYS A 49 -13.14 36.63 41.05
C LYS A 49 -12.79 37.96 40.36
N ALA A 50 -13.61 38.14 39.35
CA ALA A 50 -14.43 39.30 39.00
C ALA A 50 -13.98 40.14 37.80
N GLU A 51 -14.80 40.05 36.78
CA GLU A 51 -15.60 41.05 36.03
C GLU A 51 -14.92 42.32 35.47
N SER A 52 -15.20 42.49 34.21
CA SER A 52 -15.84 43.63 33.50
C SER A 52 -14.92 44.52 32.63
N SER A 53 -15.33 44.52 31.41
CA SER A 53 -15.69 45.59 30.47
C SER A 53 -14.64 46.61 29.99
N SER A 54 -14.72 46.75 28.70
CA SER A 54 -14.85 47.96 27.85
C SER A 54 -13.57 48.67 27.33
N GLN A 55 -13.54 48.64 26.04
CA GLN A 55 -13.51 49.75 25.06
C GLN A 55 -12.29 50.70 25.01
N THR A 56 -11.79 50.76 23.82
CA THR A 56 -11.56 51.88 22.87
C THR A 56 -10.28 52.73 22.96
N GLU A 57 -9.82 52.89 21.75
CA GLU A 57 -9.25 54.06 21.06
C GLU A 57 -7.70 54.20 20.93
N SER A 58 -7.41 54.14 19.67
CA SER A 58 -6.43 54.79 18.79
C SER A 58 -5.46 55.83 19.38
N SER A 59 -4.21 55.76 18.99
CA SER A 59 -3.52 56.91 18.39
C SER A 59 -2.21 56.51 17.72
N SER A 60 -1.99 57.07 16.55
CA SER A 60 -0.85 57.05 15.68
C SER A 60 0.36 57.79 16.25
N VAL A 61 1.57 57.25 16.07
CA VAL A 61 2.79 58.07 15.86
C VAL A 61 3.72 57.31 14.88
N SER A 62 4.08 58.01 13.83
CA SER A 62 5.06 57.66 12.81
C SER A 62 6.47 57.89 13.33
N GLU A 63 7.38 56.94 13.12
CA GLU A 63 8.80 57.23 12.92
C GLU A 63 9.45 56.27 11.93
N SER A 64 10.08 56.85 10.94
CA SER A 64 10.80 56.26 9.84
C SER A 64 12.13 55.71 10.28
N SER A 65 12.44 54.46 9.96
CA SER A 65 13.81 53.98 9.79
C SER A 65 13.90 53.05 8.58
N SER A 66 14.72 53.49 7.64
CA SER A 66 15.11 52.83 6.43
C SER A 66 15.72 51.45 6.72
N VAL A 67 15.06 50.40 6.26
CA VAL A 67 15.64 49.06 6.14
C VAL A 67 15.76 48.76 4.65
N THR A 68 16.99 48.52 4.25
CA THR A 68 17.42 48.09 2.92
C THR A 68 16.54 46.94 2.39
N GLU A 69 16.02 47.14 1.20
CA GLU A 69 15.34 46.10 0.41
C GLU A 69 16.24 44.88 0.25
N SER A 70 15.90 43.79 0.92
CA SER A 70 16.39 42.47 0.56
C SER A 70 15.62 42.03 -0.69
N SER A 71 16.36 41.67 -1.71
CA SER A 71 15.91 41.15 -2.99
C SER A 71 14.72 40.20 -2.87
N LYS A 72 13.59 40.55 -3.52
CA LYS A 72 12.49 39.64 -3.83
C LYS A 72 13.06 38.42 -4.56
N PRO A 73 12.61 37.20 -4.26
CA PRO A 73 12.91 36.06 -5.12
C PRO A 73 12.33 36.34 -6.51
N ASP A 74 13.16 36.14 -7.51
CA ASP A 74 12.86 36.29 -8.92
C ASP A 74 11.67 35.39 -9.29
N SER A 75 10.48 35.96 -9.39
CA SER A 75 9.30 35.30 -9.94
C SER A 75 9.37 35.32 -11.45
N SER A 76 10.40 34.71 -12.05
CA SER A 76 10.34 34.35 -13.44
C SER A 76 9.22 33.31 -13.58
N GLU A 77 8.09 33.69 -14.15
CA GLU A 77 7.04 32.74 -14.56
C GLU A 77 7.69 31.61 -15.33
N LEU A 78 7.53 30.37 -14.83
CA LEU A 78 8.03 29.20 -15.52
C LEU A 78 7.32 29.13 -16.88
N THR A 79 8.06 29.23 -17.96
CA THR A 79 7.51 29.10 -19.31
C THR A 79 6.94 27.69 -19.48
N ASP A 80 5.67 27.59 -19.80
CA ASP A 80 5.04 26.31 -20.10
C ASP A 80 5.47 25.85 -21.50
N ASN A 81 6.19 24.73 -21.54
CA ASN A 81 6.77 24.18 -22.78
C ASN A 81 6.04 22.93 -23.30
N HIS A 82 4.95 22.45 -22.63
CA HIS A 82 4.32 21.18 -23.03
C HIS A 82 3.57 21.30 -24.37
N HIS A 83 3.05 22.47 -24.71
CA HIS A 83 2.30 22.72 -25.95
C HIS A 83 3.08 22.46 -27.25
N LYS A 84 4.43 22.36 -27.17
CA LYS A 84 5.23 22.00 -28.35
C LYS A 84 4.97 20.59 -28.88
N TYR A 85 4.26 19.76 -28.11
CA TYR A 85 3.88 18.41 -28.49
C TYR A 85 2.41 18.25 -28.89
N ASP A 86 1.65 19.33 -28.91
CA ASP A 86 0.24 19.31 -29.31
C ASP A 86 0.09 18.66 -30.68
N ASN A 87 -0.89 17.77 -30.82
CA ASN A 87 -1.19 17.01 -32.03
C ASN A 87 -0.07 16.10 -32.57
N MET A 88 0.95 15.77 -31.76
CA MET A 88 1.99 14.81 -32.12
C MET A 88 1.66 13.43 -31.59
N THR A 89 2.01 12.38 -32.36
CA THR A 89 2.02 11.00 -31.85
C THR A 89 3.22 10.75 -30.93
N ALA A 90 3.18 9.68 -30.13
CA ALA A 90 4.29 9.31 -29.28
C ALA A 90 5.60 9.13 -30.06
N GLU A 91 5.53 8.49 -31.24
CA GLU A 91 6.68 8.29 -32.15
C GLU A 91 7.27 9.62 -32.64
N GLN A 92 6.40 10.59 -32.97
CA GLN A 92 6.83 11.93 -33.42
C GLN A 92 7.49 12.71 -32.27
N ILE A 93 7.00 12.57 -31.05
CA ILE A 93 7.62 13.17 -29.86
C ILE A 93 9.00 12.55 -29.63
N VAL A 94 9.08 11.21 -29.57
CA VAL A 94 10.33 10.47 -29.33
C VAL A 94 11.40 10.79 -30.40
N ALA A 95 11.00 10.97 -31.64
CA ALA A 95 11.93 11.35 -32.72
C ALA A 95 12.57 12.74 -32.52
N LYS A 96 11.96 13.62 -31.72
CA LYS A 96 12.50 14.96 -31.39
C LYS A 96 13.40 14.97 -30.15
N LEU A 97 13.32 13.95 -29.32
CA LEU A 97 14.09 13.87 -28.07
C LEU A 97 15.54 13.46 -28.32
N SER A 98 16.46 14.13 -27.68
CA SER A 98 17.84 13.69 -27.55
C SER A 98 17.92 12.36 -26.77
N LEU A 99 19.03 11.64 -26.91
CA LEU A 99 19.26 10.41 -26.14
C LEU A 99 19.18 10.64 -24.62
N GLN A 100 19.71 11.77 -24.13
CA GLN A 100 19.64 12.15 -22.72
C GLN A 100 18.19 12.32 -22.26
N GLU A 101 17.37 13.03 -23.02
CA GLU A 101 15.95 13.23 -22.69
C GLU A 101 15.17 11.91 -22.73
N LYS A 102 15.48 11.03 -23.68
CA LYS A 102 14.91 9.67 -23.72
C LYS A 102 15.27 8.87 -22.49
N ALA A 103 16.53 8.84 -22.08
CA ALA A 103 16.99 8.13 -20.89
C ALA A 103 16.34 8.70 -19.62
N ASN A 104 16.15 10.02 -19.52
CA ASN A 104 15.43 10.65 -18.42
C ASN A 104 13.98 10.16 -18.33
N GLN A 105 13.29 9.94 -19.47
CA GLN A 105 11.92 9.40 -19.46
C GLN A 105 11.86 7.93 -18.96
N MET A 106 12.97 7.20 -18.95
CA MET A 106 13.06 5.84 -18.42
C MET A 106 13.36 5.81 -16.91
N ALA A 107 13.55 6.95 -16.25
CA ALA A 107 13.88 7.04 -14.82
C ALA A 107 12.68 7.42 -13.97
N LEU A 108 12.59 6.80 -12.77
CA LEU A 108 11.50 6.96 -11.80
C LEU A 108 12.09 7.15 -10.39
N PRO A 109 12.58 8.36 -10.05
CA PRO A 109 13.08 8.67 -8.72
C PRO A 109 11.95 8.80 -7.68
N GLN A 110 12.28 8.57 -6.40
CA GLN A 110 11.37 8.91 -5.31
C GLN A 110 11.37 10.41 -5.02
N ILE A 111 10.24 10.89 -4.48
CA ILE A 111 10.09 12.31 -4.12
C ILE A 111 11.01 12.73 -2.97
N LEU A 112 11.37 11.82 -2.05
CA LEU A 112 12.26 12.13 -0.94
C LEU A 112 13.69 12.40 -1.44
N GLY A 113 14.18 13.60 -1.12
CA GLY A 113 15.50 14.05 -1.58
C GLY A 113 15.54 14.56 -3.02
N LEU A 114 14.41 14.53 -3.75
CA LEU A 114 14.31 15.08 -5.11
C LEU A 114 14.14 16.60 -5.04
N SER A 115 15.07 17.34 -5.66
CA SER A 115 14.95 18.80 -5.77
C SER A 115 14.10 19.19 -7.00
N MET A 116 13.40 20.31 -6.92
CA MET A 116 12.66 20.84 -8.07
C MET A 116 13.60 21.27 -9.20
N ASP A 117 14.83 21.67 -8.87
CA ASP A 117 15.87 21.94 -9.88
C ASP A 117 16.24 20.67 -10.66
N SER A 118 16.32 19.50 -10.00
CA SER A 118 16.53 18.21 -10.67
C SER A 118 15.34 17.85 -11.56
N VAL A 119 14.11 18.06 -11.11
CA VAL A 119 12.90 17.85 -11.92
C VAL A 119 12.93 18.72 -13.17
N LYS A 120 13.21 20.02 -13.02
CA LYS A 120 13.29 20.99 -14.12
C LYS A 120 14.42 20.66 -15.08
N LYS A 121 15.58 20.25 -14.58
CA LYS A 121 16.76 19.91 -15.40
C LYS A 121 16.58 18.60 -16.15
N ASN A 122 16.14 17.54 -15.49
CA ASN A 122 16.13 16.19 -16.04
C ASN A 122 14.78 15.80 -16.66
N CYS A 123 13.66 16.34 -16.16
CA CYS A 123 12.32 16.00 -16.65
C CYS A 123 12.12 14.48 -16.73
N TYR A 124 12.20 13.80 -15.58
CA TYR A 124 12.06 12.34 -15.47
C TYR A 124 10.74 11.82 -16.03
N GLY A 125 10.69 10.53 -16.37
CA GLY A 125 9.46 9.89 -16.87
C GLY A 125 8.33 9.87 -15.86
N GLY A 126 8.64 9.69 -14.61
CA GLY A 126 7.72 9.74 -13.48
C GLY A 126 8.43 10.14 -12.20
N VAL A 127 7.65 10.32 -11.15
CA VAL A 127 8.09 10.46 -9.76
C VAL A 127 7.18 9.59 -8.91
N LEU A 128 7.68 8.99 -7.86
CA LEU A 128 6.85 8.13 -7.03
C LEU A 128 6.99 8.42 -5.54
N SER A 129 5.99 7.93 -4.83
CA SER A 129 5.91 7.67 -3.41
C SER A 129 6.30 8.79 -2.47
N LYS A 130 5.61 8.84 -1.38
CA LYS A 130 5.98 9.56 -0.16
C LYS A 130 5.80 8.61 1.01
N ILE A 131 6.71 8.66 1.98
CA ILE A 131 6.72 7.72 3.10
C ILE A 131 5.55 7.95 4.06
N SER A 132 5.07 9.20 4.23
CA SER A 132 4.06 9.54 5.22
C SER A 132 2.77 10.05 4.58
N ALA A 133 1.65 9.69 5.18
CA ALA A 133 0.34 10.23 4.81
C ALA A 133 0.27 11.75 5.00
N GLN A 134 -0.56 12.39 4.19
CA GLN A 134 -0.85 13.83 4.25
C GLN A 134 -2.29 14.11 3.82
N SER A 135 -2.73 15.36 3.93
CA SER A 135 -4.05 15.77 3.45
C SER A 135 -4.13 15.75 1.92
N ALA A 136 -5.34 15.66 1.37
CA ALA A 136 -5.54 15.75 -0.08
C ALA A 136 -5.05 17.09 -0.65
N ALA A 137 -5.18 18.20 0.10
CA ALA A 137 -4.69 19.50 -0.32
C ALA A 137 -3.16 19.56 -0.39
N ASP A 138 -2.46 18.95 0.59
CA ASP A 138 -1.00 18.87 0.58
C ASP A 138 -0.49 17.98 -0.55
N TRP A 139 -1.21 16.89 -0.85
CA TRP A 139 -0.92 16.05 -2.01
C TRP A 139 -1.00 16.84 -3.32
N ARG A 140 -2.10 17.57 -3.55
CA ARG A 140 -2.25 18.43 -4.73
C ARG A 140 -1.11 19.42 -4.83
N THR A 141 -0.84 20.16 -3.76
CA THR A 141 0.26 21.16 -3.73
C THR A 141 1.60 20.54 -4.11
N THR A 142 1.89 19.36 -3.58
CA THR A 142 3.12 18.63 -3.85
C THR A 142 3.23 18.24 -5.33
N ILE A 143 2.18 17.60 -5.88
CA ILE A 143 2.19 17.08 -7.25
C ILE A 143 2.15 18.21 -8.27
N ASP A 144 1.34 19.25 -8.04
CA ASP A 144 1.27 20.44 -8.91
C ASP A 144 2.62 21.16 -8.98
N THR A 145 3.36 21.22 -7.85
CA THR A 145 4.71 21.79 -7.83
C THR A 145 5.68 20.98 -8.70
N ILE A 146 5.65 19.65 -8.60
CA ILE A 146 6.46 18.76 -9.45
C ILE A 146 6.09 18.97 -10.91
N GLN A 147 4.80 18.98 -11.23
CA GLN A 147 4.29 19.11 -12.59
C GLN A 147 4.67 20.44 -13.23
N LYS A 148 4.52 21.57 -12.52
CA LYS A 148 4.96 22.89 -12.98
C LYS A 148 6.44 22.93 -13.37
N ASN A 149 7.29 22.28 -12.56
CA ASN A 149 8.73 22.22 -12.86
C ASN A 149 9.02 21.31 -14.08
N ALA A 150 8.26 20.24 -14.27
CA ALA A 150 8.41 19.36 -15.42
C ALA A 150 8.00 20.03 -16.73
N ILE A 151 6.80 20.62 -16.80
CA ILE A 151 6.33 21.32 -18.01
C ILE A 151 7.12 22.61 -18.27
N GLY A 152 7.67 23.24 -17.23
CA GLY A 152 8.59 24.38 -17.33
C GLY A 152 10.03 24.00 -17.71
N SER A 153 10.37 22.73 -17.83
CA SER A 153 11.67 22.26 -18.28
C SER A 153 11.89 22.51 -19.77
N GLN A 154 13.13 22.44 -20.23
CA GLN A 154 13.43 22.50 -21.66
C GLN A 154 12.70 21.39 -22.43
N THR A 155 12.61 20.19 -21.88
CA THR A 155 11.90 19.07 -22.48
C THR A 155 10.39 19.31 -22.48
N GLY A 156 9.80 19.81 -21.39
CA GLY A 156 8.39 20.16 -21.28
C GLY A 156 7.43 18.95 -21.28
N ILE A 157 7.93 17.73 -21.03
CA ILE A 157 7.09 16.54 -20.95
C ILE A 157 6.49 16.44 -19.55
N PRO A 158 5.15 16.32 -19.41
CA PRO A 158 4.52 16.13 -18.12
C PRO A 158 4.99 14.84 -17.41
N ILE A 159 5.09 14.89 -16.10
CA ILE A 159 5.41 13.72 -15.24
C ILE A 159 4.13 12.95 -14.92
N ILE A 160 4.23 11.63 -14.74
CA ILE A 160 3.22 10.83 -14.03
C ILE A 160 3.69 10.58 -12.61
N TYR A 161 2.79 10.75 -11.63
CA TYR A 161 3.09 10.47 -10.23
C TYR A 161 2.52 9.12 -9.84
N GLY A 162 3.39 8.20 -9.41
CA GLY A 162 3.04 6.83 -9.02
C GLY A 162 2.90 6.66 -7.51
N GLN A 163 1.86 5.94 -7.08
CA GLN A 163 1.58 5.66 -5.68
C GLN A 163 0.99 4.26 -5.53
N ASP A 164 1.41 3.54 -4.48
CA ASP A 164 0.71 2.35 -4.05
C ASP A 164 -0.69 2.72 -3.53
N GLN A 165 -1.71 2.07 -4.09
CA GLN A 165 -3.11 2.26 -3.73
C GLN A 165 -3.79 0.88 -3.70
N VAL A 166 -3.19 -0.02 -2.91
CA VAL A 166 -3.55 -1.44 -2.90
C VAL A 166 -4.92 -1.72 -2.27
N HIS A 167 -5.39 -0.84 -1.39
CA HIS A 167 -6.72 -0.92 -0.77
C HIS A 167 -7.32 0.48 -0.48
N GLY A 168 -7.34 1.34 -1.49
CA GLY A 168 -7.69 2.76 -1.42
C GLY A 168 -6.44 3.64 -1.40
N ILE A 169 -6.60 4.97 -1.39
CA ILE A 169 -5.47 5.90 -1.27
C ILE A 169 -5.06 6.03 0.21
N TYR A 170 -4.51 4.97 0.76
CA TYR A 170 -4.18 4.81 2.18
C TYR A 170 -3.17 5.85 2.74
N VAL A 171 -2.49 6.62 1.89
CA VAL A 171 -1.57 7.70 2.27
C VAL A 171 -2.24 9.07 2.34
N CYS A 172 -3.56 9.12 2.30
CA CYS A 172 -4.33 10.35 2.46
C CYS A 172 -5.15 10.28 3.75
N TYR A 173 -5.01 11.29 4.62
CA TYR A 173 -5.81 11.36 5.84
C TYR A 173 -7.30 11.42 5.52
N ASN A 174 -8.10 10.70 6.30
CA ASN A 174 -9.55 10.58 6.18
C ASN A 174 -10.06 9.86 4.93
N SER A 175 -9.21 9.39 4.00
CA SER A 175 -9.66 8.57 2.86
C SER A 175 -10.30 7.26 3.33
N VAL A 176 -11.04 6.62 2.44
CA VAL A 176 -11.56 5.27 2.71
C VAL A 176 -10.41 4.27 2.60
N ILE A 177 -10.13 3.58 3.70
CA ILE A 177 -9.20 2.45 3.73
C ILE A 177 -10.03 1.18 3.60
N PHE A 178 -10.06 0.61 2.39
CA PHE A 178 -10.81 -0.62 2.14
C PHE A 178 -10.21 -1.81 2.87
N PRO A 179 -10.98 -2.88 3.12
CA PRO A 179 -10.42 -4.18 3.48
C PRO A 179 -9.35 -4.61 2.49
N HIS A 180 -8.32 -5.30 2.96
CA HIS A 180 -7.28 -5.82 2.07
C HIS A 180 -7.78 -6.88 1.08
N ASN A 181 -6.98 -7.20 0.05
CA ASN A 181 -7.35 -8.14 -1.02
C ASN A 181 -7.78 -9.51 -0.50
N ILE A 182 -7.21 -9.98 0.61
CA ILE A 182 -7.65 -11.25 1.24
C ILE A 182 -9.12 -11.19 1.68
N ASN A 183 -9.58 -10.05 2.23
CA ASN A 183 -10.99 -9.82 2.53
C ASN A 183 -11.83 -9.76 1.25
N MET A 184 -11.32 -9.05 0.24
CA MET A 184 -11.99 -8.97 -1.07
C MET A 184 -12.16 -10.36 -1.67
N GLY A 185 -11.13 -11.23 -1.55
CA GLY A 185 -11.19 -12.63 -1.91
C GLY A 185 -12.21 -13.43 -1.09
N ALA A 186 -12.34 -13.14 0.22
CA ALA A 186 -13.34 -13.79 1.07
C ALA A 186 -14.77 -13.35 0.73
N ALA A 187 -14.99 -12.07 0.42
CA ALA A 187 -16.27 -11.52 -0.02
C ALA A 187 -16.71 -12.07 -1.39
N ASN A 188 -15.74 -12.27 -2.29
CA ASN A 188 -15.94 -12.81 -3.64
C ASN A 188 -17.06 -12.10 -4.42
N ASP A 189 -17.03 -10.76 -4.43
CA ASP A 189 -18.04 -9.90 -5.05
C ASP A 189 -17.41 -8.94 -6.06
N LYS A 190 -17.50 -9.30 -7.34
CA LYS A 190 -16.91 -8.52 -8.43
C LYS A 190 -17.56 -7.14 -8.63
N GLU A 191 -18.84 -6.99 -8.28
CA GLU A 191 -19.53 -5.71 -8.44
C GLU A 191 -19.07 -4.72 -7.38
N LEU A 192 -18.85 -5.18 -6.14
CA LEU A 192 -18.20 -4.37 -5.12
C LEU A 192 -16.76 -4.04 -5.52
N MET A 193 -16.02 -4.99 -6.09
CA MET A 193 -14.65 -4.74 -6.56
C MET A 193 -14.58 -3.62 -7.60
N TYR A 194 -15.52 -3.59 -8.55
CA TYR A 194 -15.63 -2.49 -9.52
C TYR A 194 -15.85 -1.14 -8.82
N LYS A 195 -16.77 -1.09 -7.85
CA LYS A 195 -17.03 0.13 -7.04
C LYS A 195 -15.82 0.55 -6.23
N VAL A 196 -15.10 -0.40 -5.62
CA VAL A 196 -13.85 -0.11 -4.90
C VAL A 196 -12.84 0.56 -5.84
N GLY A 197 -12.70 0.07 -7.06
CA GLY A 197 -11.85 0.68 -8.08
C GLY A 197 -12.28 2.11 -8.42
N GLN A 198 -13.57 2.34 -8.63
CA GLN A 198 -14.09 3.68 -8.93
C GLN A 198 -13.87 4.67 -7.77
N ILE A 199 -14.07 4.23 -6.53
CA ILE A 199 -13.87 5.07 -5.34
C ILE A 199 -12.39 5.38 -5.14
N THR A 200 -11.54 4.35 -5.26
CA THR A 200 -10.08 4.54 -5.19
C THR A 200 -9.61 5.56 -6.23
N ALA A 201 -10.15 5.50 -7.45
CA ALA A 201 -9.81 6.44 -8.50
C ALA A 201 -10.31 7.86 -8.19
N ASP A 202 -11.52 8.01 -7.69
CA ASP A 202 -12.08 9.33 -7.38
C ASP A 202 -11.30 10.02 -6.25
N GLU A 203 -10.99 9.29 -5.15
CA GLU A 203 -10.19 9.83 -4.05
C GLU A 203 -8.73 10.10 -4.47
N SER A 204 -8.18 9.29 -5.38
CA SER A 204 -6.83 9.52 -5.93
C SER A 204 -6.77 10.79 -6.79
N LYS A 205 -7.81 11.07 -7.58
CA LYS A 205 -7.92 12.33 -8.33
C LYS A 205 -8.00 13.55 -7.42
N LEU A 206 -8.69 13.44 -6.28
CA LEU A 206 -8.68 14.50 -5.26
C LEU A 206 -7.29 14.81 -4.71
N CYS A 207 -6.34 13.89 -4.87
CA CYS A 207 -4.95 14.04 -4.47
C CYS A 207 -3.99 14.29 -5.66
N HIS A 208 -4.48 14.34 -6.92
CA HIS A 208 -3.70 14.39 -8.16
C HIS A 208 -2.75 13.18 -8.36
N THR A 209 -3.00 12.04 -7.69
CA THR A 209 -2.21 10.82 -7.82
C THR A 209 -2.82 9.91 -8.90
N LEU A 210 -2.42 10.07 -10.16
CA LEU A 210 -3.11 9.44 -11.29
C LEU A 210 -2.53 8.08 -11.72
N TRP A 211 -1.40 7.66 -11.21
CA TRP A 211 -0.83 6.34 -11.52
C TRP A 211 -0.83 5.45 -10.28
N THR A 212 -1.63 4.39 -10.29
CA THR A 212 -1.73 3.45 -9.19
C THR A 212 -0.89 2.19 -9.44
N TYR A 213 -0.13 1.73 -8.43
CA TYR A 213 0.54 0.44 -8.43
C TYR A 213 -0.39 -0.66 -7.91
N SER A 214 -1.54 -0.81 -8.60
CA SER A 214 -2.60 -1.76 -8.33
C SER A 214 -3.24 -2.25 -9.65
N PRO A 215 -3.82 -3.46 -9.66
CA PRO A 215 -3.97 -4.43 -8.58
C PRO A 215 -2.74 -5.29 -8.33
N CYS A 216 -2.61 -5.80 -7.09
CA CYS A 216 -1.76 -6.96 -6.82
C CYS A 216 -2.51 -8.22 -7.24
N VAL A 217 -1.94 -9.02 -8.15
CA VAL A 217 -2.58 -10.21 -8.73
C VAL A 217 -1.85 -11.51 -8.40
N ALA A 218 -1.04 -11.49 -7.34
CA ALA A 218 -0.30 -12.64 -6.86
C ALA A 218 -1.22 -13.78 -6.41
N GLN A 219 -0.85 -15.02 -6.72
CA GLN A 219 -1.47 -16.20 -6.13
C GLN A 219 -0.73 -16.56 -4.83
N SER A 220 -1.37 -16.45 -3.67
CA SER A 220 -0.76 -16.88 -2.40
C SER A 220 -0.91 -18.39 -2.22
N VAL A 221 0.21 -19.12 -2.36
CA VAL A 221 0.24 -20.59 -2.17
C VAL A 221 0.75 -21.02 -0.80
N ASP A 222 1.61 -20.22 -0.18
CA ASP A 222 2.15 -20.44 1.15
C ASP A 222 1.78 -19.28 2.09
N PRO A 223 0.92 -19.50 3.09
CA PRO A 223 0.47 -18.44 3.98
C PRO A 223 1.57 -17.88 4.90
N ARG A 224 2.77 -18.49 4.95
CA ARG A 224 3.92 -17.94 5.68
C ARG A 224 4.52 -16.71 4.99
N TRP A 225 4.17 -16.48 3.72
CA TRP A 225 4.56 -15.28 2.98
C TRP A 225 3.91 -14.03 3.55
N GLY A 226 4.72 -13.02 3.85
CA GLY A 226 4.27 -11.78 4.50
C GLY A 226 3.26 -10.97 3.69
N ARG A 227 3.23 -11.13 2.36
CA ARG A 227 2.30 -10.43 1.46
C ARG A 227 1.03 -11.23 1.16
N THR A 228 0.74 -12.28 1.92
CA THR A 228 -0.47 -13.11 1.74
C THR A 228 -1.74 -12.27 1.69
N TYR A 229 -1.87 -11.23 2.51
CA TYR A 229 -3.05 -10.36 2.54
C TYR A 229 -3.20 -9.47 1.30
N GLU A 230 -2.13 -9.25 0.53
CA GLU A 230 -2.19 -8.52 -0.74
C GLU A 230 -2.77 -9.37 -1.89
N SER A 231 -2.99 -10.67 -1.66
CA SER A 231 -3.58 -11.62 -2.60
C SER A 231 -5.06 -11.83 -2.34
N TYR A 232 -5.85 -12.00 -3.40
CA TYR A 232 -7.26 -12.43 -3.30
C TYR A 232 -7.41 -13.90 -2.90
N GLY A 233 -6.31 -14.60 -2.61
CA GLY A 233 -6.25 -15.99 -2.14
C GLY A 233 -5.43 -16.91 -3.03
N SER A 234 -5.77 -18.21 -3.03
CA SER A 234 -5.02 -19.25 -3.75
C SER A 234 -5.67 -19.70 -5.06
N ASP A 235 -6.81 -19.13 -5.45
CA ASP A 235 -7.59 -19.52 -6.63
C ASP A 235 -7.38 -18.54 -7.79
N LEU A 236 -6.74 -18.98 -8.87
CA LEU A 236 -6.45 -18.13 -10.03
C LEU A 236 -7.72 -17.59 -10.72
N GLY A 237 -8.80 -18.34 -10.73
CA GLY A 237 -10.08 -17.88 -11.30
C GLY A 237 -10.66 -16.71 -10.51
N ARG A 238 -10.69 -16.84 -9.17
CA ARG A 238 -11.13 -15.77 -8.25
C ARG A 238 -10.22 -14.54 -8.35
N ILE A 239 -8.91 -14.73 -8.35
CA ILE A 239 -7.93 -13.64 -8.51
C ILE A 239 -8.20 -12.91 -9.82
N THR A 240 -8.35 -13.63 -10.92
CA THR A 240 -8.61 -13.05 -12.24
C THR A 240 -9.91 -12.25 -12.27
N GLU A 241 -11.01 -12.81 -11.78
CA GLU A 241 -12.32 -12.16 -11.81
C GLU A 241 -12.34 -10.87 -11.00
N LEU A 242 -11.86 -10.94 -9.75
CA LEU A 242 -11.92 -9.81 -8.82
C LEU A 242 -10.93 -8.70 -9.21
N SER A 243 -9.69 -9.05 -9.53
CA SER A 243 -8.68 -8.07 -9.92
C SER A 243 -9.04 -7.38 -11.25
N THR A 244 -9.61 -8.12 -12.22
CA THR A 244 -10.06 -7.53 -13.49
C THR A 244 -11.21 -6.55 -13.27
N SER A 245 -12.14 -6.89 -12.37
CA SER A 245 -13.23 -5.98 -12.02
C SER A 245 -12.74 -4.70 -11.34
N PHE A 246 -11.79 -4.82 -10.41
CA PHE A 246 -11.12 -3.69 -9.77
C PHE A 246 -10.37 -2.82 -10.80
N THR A 247 -9.58 -3.44 -11.69
CA THR A 247 -8.89 -2.76 -12.79
C THR A 247 -9.86 -1.93 -13.65
N LYS A 248 -11.00 -2.51 -14.05
CA LYS A 248 -12.01 -1.76 -14.82
C LYS A 248 -12.55 -0.56 -14.05
N GLY A 249 -12.82 -0.71 -12.74
CA GLY A 249 -13.25 0.39 -11.89
C GLY A 249 -12.24 1.52 -11.83
N LEU A 250 -10.94 1.19 -11.69
CA LEU A 250 -9.84 2.16 -11.69
C LEU A 250 -9.71 2.90 -13.03
N LEU A 251 -9.78 2.16 -14.14
CA LEU A 251 -9.70 2.71 -15.51
C LEU A 251 -10.89 3.62 -15.83
N ASP A 252 -12.10 3.18 -15.54
CA ASP A 252 -13.32 3.99 -15.74
C ASP A 252 -13.32 5.22 -14.83
N GLY A 253 -12.59 5.17 -13.72
CA GLY A 253 -12.31 6.30 -12.85
C GLY A 253 -11.21 7.24 -13.35
N GLY A 254 -10.46 6.88 -14.41
CA GLY A 254 -9.45 7.71 -15.05
C GLY A 254 -8.02 7.54 -14.53
N LEU A 255 -7.69 6.44 -13.83
CA LEU A 255 -6.31 6.18 -13.40
C LEU A 255 -5.49 5.39 -14.43
N ILE A 256 -4.18 5.58 -14.41
CA ILE A 256 -3.21 4.67 -15.00
C ILE A 256 -3.05 3.49 -14.05
N VAL A 257 -3.27 2.27 -14.54
CA VAL A 257 -3.29 1.04 -13.75
C VAL A 257 -2.00 0.24 -13.95
N CYS A 258 -1.46 -0.30 -12.84
CA CYS A 258 -0.27 -1.15 -12.84
C CYS A 258 -0.53 -2.51 -12.19
N ALA A 259 -0.73 -3.54 -12.98
CA ALA A 259 -0.84 -4.90 -12.45
C ALA A 259 0.53 -5.41 -11.95
N LYS A 260 0.57 -6.05 -10.75
CA LYS A 260 1.81 -6.45 -10.08
C LYS A 260 1.67 -7.77 -9.31
N HIS A 261 2.79 -8.49 -9.04
CA HIS A 261 4.12 -8.31 -9.60
C HIS A 261 4.40 -9.44 -10.60
N PHE A 262 4.77 -9.11 -11.80
CA PHE A 262 5.04 -10.08 -12.86
C PHE A 262 6.44 -10.68 -12.69
N LEU A 263 6.62 -11.96 -12.44
CA LEU A 263 5.72 -13.07 -12.37
C LEU A 263 6.01 -13.88 -11.09
N ALA A 264 4.95 -14.51 -10.50
CA ALA A 264 5.08 -15.59 -9.52
C ALA A 264 5.58 -15.21 -8.11
N ASP A 265 5.45 -13.95 -7.67
CA ASP A 265 5.85 -13.49 -6.34
C ASP A 265 5.19 -14.26 -5.18
N GLY A 266 3.94 -14.69 -5.31
CA GLY A 266 3.24 -15.51 -4.33
C GLY A 266 3.45 -17.03 -4.48
N ASN A 267 4.23 -17.48 -5.48
CA ASN A 267 4.53 -18.89 -5.77
C ASN A 267 5.96 -19.28 -5.37
N VAL A 268 6.67 -18.41 -4.67
CA VAL A 268 8.05 -18.63 -4.24
C VAL A 268 8.14 -19.71 -3.17
N LYS A 269 9.25 -20.42 -3.16
CA LYS A 269 9.49 -21.53 -2.23
C LYS A 269 10.02 -21.01 -0.89
N TYR A 270 9.45 -21.51 0.20
CA TYR A 270 9.94 -21.24 1.55
C TYR A 270 11.44 -21.58 1.69
N GLY A 271 12.20 -20.70 2.33
CA GLY A 271 13.67 -20.82 2.50
C GLY A 271 14.49 -20.27 1.32
N THR A 272 13.85 -19.66 0.31
CA THR A 272 14.57 -19.08 -0.84
C THR A 272 14.51 -17.56 -0.88
N GLY A 273 13.87 -16.91 0.10
CA GLY A 273 13.75 -15.46 0.16
C GLY A 273 15.11 -14.75 0.20
N GLU A 274 15.27 -13.69 -0.59
CA GLU A 274 16.54 -12.93 -0.64
C GLU A 274 16.38 -11.53 -1.23
N GLN A 275 17.23 -10.64 -0.74
CA GLN A 275 17.45 -9.32 -1.34
C GLN A 275 18.94 -9.01 -1.31
N GLY A 276 19.63 -9.14 -2.44
CA GLY A 276 21.08 -9.11 -2.48
C GLY A 276 21.67 -10.21 -1.57
N ASP A 277 22.54 -9.83 -0.63
CA ASP A 277 23.15 -10.75 0.33
C ASP A 277 22.26 -11.07 1.54
N ILE A 278 21.09 -10.42 1.68
CA ILE A 278 20.17 -10.61 2.80
C ILE A 278 19.29 -11.81 2.51
N LYS A 279 19.31 -12.80 3.41
CA LYS A 279 18.40 -13.95 3.34
C LYS A 279 17.12 -13.67 4.12
N MET A 280 15.98 -13.96 3.50
CA MET A 280 14.63 -13.86 4.03
C MET A 280 14.00 -15.25 4.10
N LEU A 281 12.85 -15.38 4.75
CA LEU A 281 12.18 -16.68 4.82
C LEU A 281 11.55 -17.09 3.51
N ILE A 282 10.81 -16.18 2.86
CA ILE A 282 10.05 -16.53 1.66
C ILE A 282 9.92 -15.38 0.67
N ASP A 283 9.67 -14.16 1.14
CA ASP A 283 9.47 -13.01 0.24
C ASP A 283 10.67 -12.80 -0.70
N ARG A 284 10.41 -12.41 -1.95
CA ARG A 284 11.44 -12.20 -3.00
C ARG A 284 12.26 -13.44 -3.35
N GLY A 285 11.74 -14.64 -3.06
CA GLY A 285 12.40 -15.92 -3.27
C GLY A 285 12.36 -16.42 -4.71
N ASP A 286 12.65 -17.71 -4.89
CA ASP A 286 12.62 -18.39 -6.18
C ASP A 286 11.36 -19.25 -6.33
N ALA A 287 10.64 -19.05 -7.42
CA ALA A 287 9.52 -19.89 -7.83
C ALA A 287 10.01 -20.97 -8.82
N THR A 288 9.88 -22.24 -8.44
CA THR A 288 10.20 -23.37 -9.32
C THR A 288 8.95 -23.74 -10.11
N LEU A 289 8.89 -23.38 -11.38
CA LEU A 289 7.71 -23.55 -12.25
C LEU A 289 8.06 -24.31 -13.52
N THR A 290 7.15 -25.19 -13.96
CA THR A 290 7.11 -25.64 -15.35
C THR A 290 6.58 -24.53 -16.26
N ASP A 291 6.83 -24.62 -17.56
CA ASP A 291 6.31 -23.64 -18.52
C ASP A 291 4.77 -23.58 -18.49
N ALA A 292 4.09 -24.71 -18.33
CA ALA A 292 2.63 -24.77 -18.21
C ALA A 292 2.12 -24.04 -16.96
N GLN A 293 2.81 -24.15 -15.82
CA GLN A 293 2.45 -23.43 -14.60
C GLN A 293 2.68 -21.91 -14.76
N ALA A 294 3.77 -21.52 -15.39
CA ALA A 294 4.02 -20.11 -15.68
C ALA A 294 2.97 -19.55 -16.65
N ASP A 295 2.58 -20.31 -17.67
CA ASP A 295 1.53 -19.92 -18.63
C ASP A 295 0.16 -19.76 -17.92
N GLU A 296 -0.18 -20.61 -16.95
CA GLU A 296 -1.41 -20.44 -16.14
C GLU A 296 -1.37 -19.12 -15.32
N LEU A 297 -0.25 -18.80 -14.69
CA LEU A 297 -0.10 -17.52 -13.98
C LEU A 297 -0.18 -16.32 -14.92
N MET A 298 0.38 -16.44 -16.12
CA MET A 298 0.33 -15.38 -17.12
C MET A 298 -1.07 -15.09 -17.66
N LYS A 299 -2.03 -16.03 -17.57
CA LYS A 299 -3.44 -15.77 -17.93
C LYS A 299 -4.07 -14.67 -17.08
N VAL A 300 -3.66 -14.54 -15.82
CA VAL A 300 -4.12 -13.46 -14.94
C VAL A 300 -3.68 -12.10 -15.51
N TYR A 301 -2.42 -11.99 -15.93
CA TYR A 301 -1.91 -10.76 -16.55
C TYR A 301 -2.54 -10.50 -17.92
N LYS A 302 -2.81 -11.55 -18.71
CA LYS A 302 -3.55 -11.40 -19.96
C LYS A 302 -4.93 -10.78 -19.73
N ALA A 303 -5.63 -11.18 -18.67
CA ALA A 303 -6.92 -10.60 -18.33
C ALA A 303 -6.79 -9.11 -17.91
N GLN A 304 -5.71 -8.72 -17.25
CA GLN A 304 -5.44 -7.32 -16.93
C GLN A 304 -5.16 -6.49 -18.19
N ILE A 305 -4.35 -7.04 -19.12
CA ILE A 305 -4.06 -6.44 -20.43
C ILE A 305 -5.36 -6.24 -21.22
N ASP A 306 -6.20 -7.27 -21.28
CA ASP A 306 -7.48 -7.24 -21.99
C ASP A 306 -8.48 -6.26 -21.35
N ALA A 307 -8.37 -6.04 -20.05
CA ALA A 307 -9.14 -5.02 -19.35
C ALA A 307 -8.63 -3.59 -19.60
N GLY A 308 -7.42 -3.42 -20.15
CA GLY A 308 -6.84 -2.13 -20.49
C GLY A 308 -5.71 -1.65 -19.57
N ALA A 309 -5.14 -2.50 -18.70
CA ALA A 309 -4.01 -2.11 -17.84
C ALA A 309 -2.85 -1.56 -18.69
N GLN A 310 -2.42 -0.33 -18.36
CA GLN A 310 -1.42 0.40 -19.15
C GLN A 310 0.01 0.13 -18.69
N THR A 311 0.21 -0.35 -17.47
CA THR A 311 1.54 -0.65 -16.94
C THR A 311 1.56 -1.99 -16.21
N ILE A 312 2.72 -2.64 -16.18
CA ILE A 312 2.96 -3.89 -15.44
C ILE A 312 4.27 -3.74 -14.68
N MET A 313 4.25 -4.04 -13.38
CA MET A 313 5.43 -4.02 -12.53
C MET A 313 6.03 -5.42 -12.42
N ILE A 314 7.36 -5.51 -12.58
CA ILE A 314 8.11 -6.77 -12.50
C ILE A 314 8.30 -7.16 -11.03
N SER A 315 8.26 -8.45 -10.74
CA SER A 315 8.49 -8.99 -9.40
C SER A 315 9.95 -8.95 -8.97
N HIS A 316 10.20 -8.75 -7.68
CA HIS A 316 11.51 -8.95 -7.05
C HIS A 316 11.99 -10.41 -7.12
N SER A 317 11.08 -11.37 -7.31
CA SER A 317 11.34 -12.80 -7.22
C SER A 317 12.14 -13.33 -8.41
N SER A 318 12.62 -14.55 -8.28
CA SER A 318 13.19 -15.33 -9.39
C SER A 318 12.17 -16.37 -9.86
N VAL A 319 12.29 -16.78 -11.12
CA VAL A 319 11.64 -17.98 -11.65
C VAL A 319 12.72 -18.91 -12.19
N ASN A 320 12.80 -20.11 -11.61
CA ASN A 320 13.81 -21.12 -11.96
C ASN A 320 15.25 -20.57 -11.89
N GLY A 321 15.54 -19.80 -10.84
CA GLY A 321 16.87 -19.23 -10.55
C GLY A 321 17.21 -17.96 -11.33
N VAL A 322 16.31 -17.43 -12.18
CA VAL A 322 16.54 -16.20 -12.95
C VAL A 322 15.69 -15.08 -12.37
N LYS A 323 16.33 -14.00 -11.88
CA LYS A 323 15.64 -12.80 -11.37
C LYS A 323 14.74 -12.22 -12.45
N MET A 324 13.49 -11.87 -12.08
CA MET A 324 12.51 -11.44 -13.09
C MET A 324 12.92 -10.16 -13.82
N HIS A 325 13.73 -9.28 -13.20
CA HIS A 325 14.25 -8.06 -13.82
C HIS A 325 15.28 -8.28 -14.95
N GLU A 326 15.80 -9.49 -15.10
CA GLU A 326 16.67 -9.91 -16.20
C GLU A 326 16.10 -11.11 -17.00
N ASN A 327 14.86 -11.54 -16.67
CA ASN A 327 14.25 -12.71 -17.28
C ASN A 327 13.58 -12.38 -18.63
N LYS A 328 14.44 -12.23 -19.64
CA LYS A 328 14.01 -11.90 -21.00
C LYS A 328 12.94 -12.87 -21.54
N LYS A 329 13.01 -14.17 -21.20
CA LYS A 329 12.04 -15.18 -21.67
C LYS A 329 10.61 -14.77 -21.35
N TYR A 330 10.31 -14.43 -20.09
CA TYR A 330 8.95 -14.09 -19.68
C TYR A 330 8.56 -12.66 -20.04
N ILE A 331 9.51 -11.73 -20.07
CA ILE A 331 9.27 -10.35 -20.52
C ILE A 331 8.93 -10.33 -22.02
N ASP A 332 9.62 -11.12 -22.85
CA ASP A 332 9.30 -11.26 -24.27
C ASP A 332 7.91 -11.89 -24.47
N LYS A 333 7.54 -12.92 -23.69
CA LYS A 333 6.18 -13.48 -23.71
C LYS A 333 5.14 -12.42 -23.37
N LEU A 334 5.38 -11.61 -22.33
CA LEU A 334 4.47 -10.53 -21.92
C LEU A 334 4.24 -9.53 -23.05
N LYS A 335 5.31 -9.02 -23.67
CA LYS A 335 5.23 -8.02 -24.75
C LYS A 335 4.69 -8.58 -26.06
N ASN A 336 5.16 -9.77 -26.47
CA ASN A 336 4.93 -10.31 -27.82
C ASN A 336 3.76 -11.29 -27.86
N GLU A 337 3.71 -12.29 -26.95
CA GLU A 337 2.66 -13.33 -26.98
C GLU A 337 1.36 -12.86 -26.32
N LEU A 338 1.45 -12.19 -25.16
CA LEU A 338 0.26 -11.61 -24.49
C LEU A 338 -0.16 -10.28 -25.12
N GLY A 339 0.68 -9.69 -25.97
CA GLY A 339 0.37 -8.48 -26.74
C GLY A 339 0.36 -7.19 -25.93
N PHE A 340 1.12 -7.10 -24.81
CA PHE A 340 1.16 -5.92 -23.96
C PHE A 340 1.76 -4.71 -24.68
N LYS A 341 0.99 -3.63 -24.81
CA LYS A 341 1.36 -2.40 -25.52
C LYS A 341 1.79 -1.25 -24.60
N GLY A 342 1.46 -1.33 -23.30
CA GLY A 342 1.91 -0.38 -22.30
C GLY A 342 3.39 -0.52 -21.97
N PHE A 343 3.86 0.09 -20.89
CA PHE A 343 5.25 0.00 -20.46
C PHE A 343 5.43 -0.88 -19.21
N ILE A 344 6.60 -1.48 -19.12
CA ILE A 344 7.03 -2.32 -17.99
C ILE A 344 7.86 -1.47 -17.04
N VAL A 345 7.49 -1.43 -15.77
CA VAL A 345 8.24 -0.76 -14.71
C VAL A 345 8.94 -1.78 -13.81
N SER A 346 10.16 -1.48 -13.36
CA SER A 346 10.85 -2.28 -12.35
C SER A 346 10.18 -2.11 -10.98
N ASP A 347 10.50 -2.96 -10.02
CA ASP A 347 10.14 -2.76 -8.62
C ASP A 347 11.27 -2.01 -7.88
N TRP A 348 10.98 -1.56 -6.65
CA TRP A 348 11.82 -0.70 -5.82
C TRP A 348 13.25 -1.21 -5.65
N ASN A 349 14.22 -0.50 -6.24
CA ASN A 349 15.66 -0.83 -6.18
C ASN A 349 15.97 -2.30 -6.51
N SER A 350 15.20 -2.92 -7.42
CA SER A 350 15.28 -4.36 -7.67
C SER A 350 16.33 -4.73 -8.71
N VAL A 351 16.67 -3.83 -9.61
CA VAL A 351 17.66 -4.07 -10.67
C VAL A 351 19.03 -4.41 -10.10
N GLN A 352 19.41 -3.78 -8.99
CA GLN A 352 20.67 -4.06 -8.29
C GLN A 352 20.77 -5.48 -7.66
N ASN A 353 19.67 -6.26 -7.67
CA ASN A 353 19.61 -7.63 -7.18
C ASN A 353 19.69 -8.67 -8.31
N THR A 354 19.88 -8.26 -9.57
CA THR A 354 20.10 -9.16 -10.71
C THR A 354 21.49 -9.77 -10.70
N SER A 355 21.75 -10.75 -11.57
CA SER A 355 22.91 -11.64 -11.48
C SER A 355 24.25 -10.99 -11.86
N ALA A 356 24.26 -9.87 -12.58
CA ALA A 356 25.49 -9.21 -13.00
C ALA A 356 26.27 -8.63 -11.82
N LYS A 357 27.60 -8.52 -11.95
CA LYS A 357 28.50 -8.13 -10.86
C LYS A 357 28.57 -6.62 -10.62
N THR A 358 28.27 -5.82 -11.62
CA THR A 358 28.31 -4.36 -11.54
C THR A 358 26.92 -3.79 -11.76
N TYR A 359 26.61 -2.69 -11.09
CA TYR A 359 25.31 -2.02 -11.26
C TYR A 359 25.10 -1.53 -12.70
N GLU A 360 26.18 -1.07 -13.37
CA GLU A 360 26.15 -0.73 -14.79
C GLU A 360 25.66 -1.91 -15.66
N GLU A 361 26.20 -3.11 -15.46
CA GLU A 361 25.78 -4.32 -16.21
C GLU A 361 24.34 -4.76 -15.82
N GLN A 362 23.95 -4.62 -14.56
CA GLN A 362 22.59 -4.92 -14.08
C GLN A 362 21.56 -4.05 -14.78
N ILE A 363 21.82 -2.73 -14.90
CA ILE A 363 20.96 -1.81 -15.65
C ILE A 363 20.89 -2.21 -17.12
N ILE A 364 22.04 -2.47 -17.77
CA ILE A 364 22.10 -2.83 -19.20
C ILE A 364 21.31 -4.11 -19.47
N ASN A 365 21.49 -5.14 -18.64
CA ASN A 365 20.79 -6.40 -18.78
C ASN A 365 19.28 -6.23 -18.62
N SER A 366 18.85 -5.42 -17.66
CA SER A 366 17.43 -5.15 -17.42
C SER A 366 16.78 -4.35 -18.57
N VAL A 367 17.49 -3.35 -19.13
CA VAL A 367 17.02 -2.64 -20.34
C VAL A 367 16.88 -3.62 -21.53
N ASN A 368 17.89 -4.47 -21.74
CA ASN A 368 17.90 -5.46 -22.83
C ASN A 368 16.92 -6.62 -22.60
N ALA A 369 16.59 -6.93 -21.35
CA ALA A 369 15.50 -7.86 -21.03
C ALA A 369 14.12 -7.30 -21.38
N GLY A 370 13.96 -5.96 -21.46
CA GLY A 370 12.74 -5.32 -21.91
C GLY A 370 12.05 -4.42 -20.88
N ILE A 371 12.69 -4.09 -19.76
CA ILE A 371 12.16 -3.10 -18.80
C ILE A 371 12.22 -1.71 -19.42
N ASP A 372 11.15 -0.95 -19.28
CA ASP A 372 10.97 0.35 -19.93
C ASP A 372 11.20 1.52 -18.97
N MET A 373 10.80 1.40 -17.69
CA MET A 373 10.98 2.43 -16.67
C MET A 373 11.59 1.83 -15.40
N PHE A 374 12.51 2.55 -14.77
CA PHE A 374 13.38 2.08 -13.69
C PHE A 374 13.05 2.76 -12.37
N MET A 375 12.44 2.02 -11.44
CA MET A 375 12.18 2.43 -10.05
C MET A 375 13.45 2.24 -9.19
N GLU A 376 14.56 2.82 -9.65
CA GLU A 376 15.84 2.86 -8.94
C GLU A 376 15.93 4.21 -8.23
N VAL A 377 15.23 4.30 -7.12
CA VAL A 377 14.70 5.52 -6.53
C VAL A 377 15.75 6.51 -6.02
N ASP A 378 16.92 6.02 -5.60
CA ASP A 378 18.04 6.82 -5.11
C ASP A 378 19.15 7.00 -6.14
N THR A 379 19.09 6.25 -7.25
CA THR A 379 20.16 6.14 -8.26
C THR A 379 19.64 6.42 -9.68
N ALA A 380 18.52 7.13 -9.80
CA ALA A 380 17.90 7.46 -11.08
C ALA A 380 18.86 8.13 -12.06
N ASP A 381 19.72 9.05 -11.60
CA ASP A 381 20.73 9.72 -12.44
C ASP A 381 21.84 8.75 -12.92
N GLU A 382 22.17 7.72 -12.12
CA GLU A 382 23.11 6.68 -12.51
C GLU A 382 22.49 5.76 -13.57
N VAL A 383 21.20 5.42 -13.45
CA VAL A 383 20.46 4.71 -14.49
C VAL A 383 20.49 5.49 -15.81
N VAL A 384 20.17 6.78 -15.78
CA VAL A 384 20.18 7.65 -16.96
C VAL A 384 21.57 7.70 -17.62
N SER A 385 22.60 7.98 -16.83
CA SER A 385 23.99 8.06 -17.36
C SER A 385 24.48 6.74 -17.93
N THR A 386 24.10 5.61 -17.31
CA THR A 386 24.40 4.27 -17.79
C THR A 386 23.74 3.97 -19.14
N ILE A 387 22.44 4.30 -19.27
CA ILE A 387 21.73 4.10 -20.55
C ILE A 387 22.37 4.93 -21.68
N VAL A 388 22.66 6.21 -21.43
CA VAL A 388 23.29 7.10 -22.42
C VAL A 388 24.65 6.56 -22.86
N LYS A 389 25.50 6.16 -21.91
CA LYS A 389 26.82 5.55 -22.19
C LYS A 389 26.68 4.25 -22.96
N ALA A 390 25.80 3.35 -22.52
CA ALA A 390 25.63 2.03 -23.13
C ALA A 390 25.03 2.08 -24.55
N VAL A 391 24.24 3.10 -24.88
CA VAL A 391 23.83 3.35 -26.27
C VAL A 391 25.01 3.86 -27.09
N GLY A 392 25.81 4.78 -26.52
CA GLY A 392 26.99 5.33 -27.23
C GLY A 392 28.05 4.29 -27.56
N ASP A 393 28.20 3.25 -26.72
CA ASP A 393 29.17 2.14 -26.95
C ASP A 393 28.51 0.88 -27.56
N GLY A 394 27.22 0.91 -27.90
CA GLY A 394 26.52 -0.14 -28.62
C GLY A 394 26.04 -1.33 -27.78
N ARG A 395 26.13 -1.26 -26.44
CA ARG A 395 25.63 -2.33 -25.55
C ARG A 395 24.10 -2.29 -25.38
N ILE A 396 23.47 -1.14 -25.59
CA ILE A 396 22.03 -0.98 -25.72
C ILE A 396 21.75 -0.39 -27.11
N SER A 397 20.76 -0.92 -27.83
CA SER A 397 20.39 -0.36 -29.12
C SER A 397 19.54 0.91 -28.95
N GLN A 398 19.72 1.92 -29.82
CA GLN A 398 18.87 3.10 -29.86
C GLN A 398 17.40 2.72 -30.02
N GLN A 399 17.09 1.71 -30.86
CA GLN A 399 15.74 1.22 -31.07
C GLN A 399 15.09 0.69 -29.78
N ARG A 400 15.86 0.07 -28.86
CA ARG A 400 15.33 -0.41 -27.58
C ARG A 400 14.91 0.77 -26.67
N VAL A 401 15.72 1.82 -26.64
CA VAL A 401 15.40 3.06 -25.90
C VAL A 401 14.19 3.75 -26.52
N ASP A 402 14.12 3.85 -27.85
CA ASP A 402 13.01 4.45 -28.57
C ASP A 402 11.69 3.68 -28.33
N ASP A 403 11.70 2.33 -28.30
CA ASP A 403 10.54 1.51 -27.94
C ASP A 403 10.08 1.80 -26.49
N ALA A 404 11.01 1.85 -25.52
CA ALA A 404 10.67 2.14 -24.14
C ALA A 404 9.96 3.50 -23.98
N VAL A 405 10.59 4.54 -24.54
CA VAL A 405 10.10 5.91 -24.40
C VAL A 405 8.79 6.10 -25.17
N THR A 406 8.64 5.47 -26.34
CA THR A 406 7.38 5.50 -27.09
C THR A 406 6.23 4.91 -26.28
N ARG A 407 6.43 3.79 -25.58
CA ARG A 407 5.44 3.18 -24.68
C ARG A 407 5.07 4.12 -23.53
N ILE A 408 6.06 4.74 -22.90
CA ILE A 408 5.87 5.67 -21.78
C ILE A 408 5.08 6.91 -22.25
N ILE A 409 5.48 7.53 -23.35
CA ILE A 409 4.81 8.74 -23.88
C ILE A 409 3.37 8.41 -24.31
N ARG A 410 3.14 7.25 -24.95
CA ARG A 410 1.80 6.82 -25.34
C ARG A 410 0.87 6.68 -24.13
N VAL A 411 1.31 6.03 -23.06
CA VAL A 411 0.52 5.91 -21.82
C VAL A 411 0.20 7.29 -21.24
N LYS A 412 1.17 8.20 -21.20
CA LYS A 412 0.94 9.59 -20.75
C LYS A 412 -0.10 10.32 -21.60
N GLN A 413 -0.08 10.13 -22.92
CA GLN A 413 -1.05 10.75 -23.84
C GLN A 413 -2.45 10.15 -23.64
N GLU A 414 -2.56 8.82 -23.59
CA GLU A 414 -3.82 8.10 -23.37
C GLU A 414 -4.47 8.44 -22.02
N ALA A 415 -3.65 8.69 -20.98
CA ALA A 415 -4.11 9.15 -19.67
C ALA A 415 -4.46 10.65 -19.60
N GLY A 416 -4.34 11.39 -20.70
CA GLY A 416 -4.69 12.80 -20.75
C GLY A 416 -3.67 13.76 -20.11
N VAL A 417 -2.54 13.26 -19.60
CA VAL A 417 -1.55 14.08 -18.87
C VAL A 417 -0.92 15.16 -19.77
N PHE A 418 -0.84 14.92 -21.08
CA PHE A 418 -0.40 15.94 -22.03
C PHE A 418 -1.44 17.03 -22.30
N SER A 419 -2.74 16.68 -22.29
CA SER A 419 -3.82 17.63 -22.60
C SER A 419 -4.29 18.43 -21.37
N ASP A 420 -3.97 17.94 -20.17
CA ASP A 420 -4.31 18.58 -18.90
C ASP A 420 -3.21 18.30 -17.84
N PRO A 421 -1.99 18.80 -18.04
CA PRO A 421 -0.87 18.50 -17.16
C PRO A 421 -1.04 19.08 -15.74
N MET A 422 -1.89 20.08 -15.57
CA MET A 422 -2.15 20.74 -14.29
C MET A 422 -3.46 20.30 -13.64
N PHE A 423 -4.13 19.29 -14.20
CA PHE A 423 -5.35 18.69 -13.66
C PHE A 423 -6.54 19.66 -13.51
N GLU A 424 -6.58 20.72 -14.34
CA GLU A 424 -7.64 21.75 -14.30
C GLU A 424 -9.00 21.23 -14.79
N LYS A 425 -8.99 20.18 -15.63
CA LYS A 425 -10.19 19.53 -16.19
C LYS A 425 -10.55 18.23 -15.48
N LEU A 426 -9.84 17.92 -14.39
CA LEU A 426 -10.03 16.67 -13.68
C LEU A 426 -11.35 16.67 -12.89
N GLU A 427 -12.28 15.82 -13.28
CA GLU A 427 -13.58 15.71 -12.63
C GLU A 427 -13.56 14.64 -11.53
N THR A 428 -14.13 14.98 -10.37
CA THR A 428 -14.34 14.05 -9.24
C THR A 428 -15.82 13.99 -8.88
N LYS A 429 -16.28 12.84 -8.41
CA LYS A 429 -17.67 12.67 -7.96
C LYS A 429 -17.92 13.29 -6.58
N GLN A 430 -16.91 13.27 -5.72
CA GLN A 430 -16.95 13.86 -4.39
C GLN A 430 -16.06 15.10 -4.31
N LYS A 431 -16.30 15.96 -3.33
CA LYS A 431 -15.49 17.16 -3.10
C LYS A 431 -14.32 16.90 -2.15
N ASP A 432 -14.48 15.91 -1.27
CA ASP A 432 -13.50 15.52 -0.27
C ASP A 432 -13.40 14.01 -0.19
N VAL A 433 -12.28 13.50 0.30
CA VAL A 433 -12.05 12.08 0.57
C VAL A 433 -12.90 11.59 1.74
N GLY A 434 -13.20 10.30 1.82
CA GLY A 434 -13.88 9.67 2.94
C GLY A 434 -15.35 9.99 3.05
N SER A 435 -16.05 10.26 1.93
CA SER A 435 -17.47 10.54 1.94
C SER A 435 -18.28 9.39 2.56
N GLU A 436 -19.44 9.71 3.17
CA GLU A 436 -20.32 8.70 3.77
C GLU A 436 -20.80 7.66 2.76
N GLU A 437 -21.02 8.05 1.51
CA GLU A 437 -21.38 7.14 0.42
C GLU A 437 -20.27 6.10 0.19
N TYR A 438 -19.01 6.53 0.16
CA TYR A 438 -17.85 5.67 -0.07
C TYR A 438 -17.59 4.75 1.11
N ARG A 439 -17.71 5.25 2.34
CA ARG A 439 -17.61 4.44 3.57
C ARG A 439 -18.68 3.36 3.63
N LYS A 440 -19.90 3.61 3.15
CA LYS A 440 -20.95 2.59 3.06
C LYS A 440 -20.56 1.43 2.12
N VAL A 441 -19.87 1.70 1.02
CA VAL A 441 -19.36 0.64 0.13
C VAL A 441 -18.27 -0.18 0.83
N ALA A 442 -17.35 0.47 1.54
CA ALA A 442 -16.33 -0.21 2.34
C ALA A 442 -16.96 -1.06 3.44
N GLN A 443 -17.95 -0.53 4.18
CA GLN A 443 -18.69 -1.27 5.19
C GLN A 443 -19.39 -2.51 4.61
N GLN A 444 -20.04 -2.39 3.46
CA GLN A 444 -20.66 -3.54 2.77
C GLN A 444 -19.62 -4.62 2.40
N LEU A 445 -18.43 -4.20 1.99
CA LEU A 445 -17.34 -5.12 1.68
C LEU A 445 -16.85 -5.83 2.95
N VAL A 446 -16.72 -5.11 4.08
CA VAL A 446 -16.42 -5.72 5.39
C VAL A 446 -17.47 -6.77 5.72
N GLU A 447 -18.76 -6.42 5.71
CA GLU A 447 -19.88 -7.32 6.04
C GLU A 447 -19.84 -8.61 5.22
N LYS A 448 -19.59 -8.48 3.90
CA LYS A 448 -19.52 -9.62 2.98
C LYS A 448 -18.26 -10.46 3.14
N SER A 449 -17.18 -9.90 3.69
CA SER A 449 -15.89 -10.58 3.84
C SER A 449 -15.73 -11.38 5.13
N MET A 450 -16.61 -11.16 6.11
CA MET A 450 -16.53 -11.88 7.39
C MET A 450 -16.83 -13.36 7.20
N VAL A 451 -15.90 -14.23 7.62
CA VAL A 451 -16.04 -15.69 7.49
C VAL A 451 -16.40 -16.30 8.83
N LEU A 452 -17.62 -16.82 8.96
CA LEU A 452 -18.02 -17.58 10.14
C LEU A 452 -17.46 -19.00 10.04
N VAL A 453 -16.54 -19.34 10.93
CA VAL A 453 -15.79 -20.61 10.90
C VAL A 453 -16.42 -21.65 11.81
N LYS A 454 -16.93 -21.20 12.95
CA LYS A 454 -17.55 -22.03 13.97
C LYS A 454 -18.69 -21.24 14.63
N ASN A 455 -19.78 -21.90 14.99
CA ASN A 455 -20.91 -21.28 15.71
C ASN A 455 -21.69 -22.33 16.50
N ASP A 456 -21.08 -22.83 17.56
CA ASP A 456 -21.69 -23.78 18.46
C ASP A 456 -22.79 -23.11 19.27
N ASN A 457 -23.79 -23.87 19.66
CA ASN A 457 -24.92 -23.41 20.48
C ASN A 457 -25.70 -22.21 19.91
N LYS A 458 -25.48 -21.87 18.62
CA LYS A 458 -26.06 -20.68 17.98
C LYS A 458 -25.78 -19.40 18.78
N THR A 459 -24.52 -19.24 19.25
CA THR A 459 -24.08 -18.06 20.01
C THR A 459 -24.20 -16.79 19.19
N LEU A 460 -23.99 -16.88 17.87
CA LEU A 460 -24.25 -15.82 16.91
C LEU A 460 -25.53 -16.11 16.12
N PRO A 461 -26.33 -15.07 15.72
CA PRO A 461 -26.15 -13.66 16.04
C PRO A 461 -26.43 -13.33 17.51
N LEU A 462 -25.77 -12.28 18.02
CA LEU A 462 -26.01 -11.78 19.36
C LEU A 462 -27.46 -11.30 19.52
N LYS A 463 -28.11 -11.71 20.61
CA LYS A 463 -29.54 -11.44 20.81
C LYS A 463 -29.75 -10.12 21.56
N LYS A 464 -30.90 -9.49 21.34
CA LYS A 464 -31.35 -8.36 22.15
C LYS A 464 -31.39 -8.73 23.64
N GLY A 465 -30.88 -7.85 24.49
CA GLY A 465 -30.77 -8.05 25.94
C GLY A 465 -29.46 -8.67 26.39
N THR A 466 -28.61 -9.15 25.46
CA THR A 466 -27.30 -9.73 25.79
C THR A 466 -26.35 -8.68 26.35
N LYS A 467 -25.63 -9.00 27.41
CA LYS A 467 -24.50 -8.24 27.92
C LYS A 467 -23.21 -8.82 27.33
N VAL A 468 -22.47 -8.01 26.61
CA VAL A 468 -21.24 -8.43 25.89
C VAL A 468 -20.02 -7.76 26.50
N TYR A 469 -19.10 -8.54 27.01
CA TYR A 469 -17.78 -8.06 27.42
C TYR A 469 -16.82 -8.12 26.24
N ILE A 470 -16.29 -6.96 25.84
CA ILE A 470 -15.29 -6.87 24.76
C ILE A 470 -13.90 -6.85 25.36
N THR A 471 -13.02 -7.72 24.88
CA THR A 471 -11.62 -7.82 25.29
C THR A 471 -10.71 -8.20 24.12
N GLY A 472 -9.43 -8.10 24.36
CA GLY A 472 -8.38 -8.48 23.40
C GLY A 472 -7.73 -7.29 22.70
N PRO A 473 -6.43 -7.42 22.32
CA PRO A 473 -5.62 -6.32 21.84
C PRO A 473 -6.06 -5.80 20.45
N ALA A 474 -6.81 -6.59 19.68
CA ALA A 474 -7.32 -6.20 18.36
C ALA A 474 -8.67 -5.47 18.41
N ALA A 475 -9.33 -5.35 19.58
CA ALA A 475 -10.65 -4.76 19.70
C ALA A 475 -10.66 -3.27 19.32
N ASP A 476 -9.74 -2.49 19.89
CA ASP A 476 -9.57 -1.06 19.65
C ASP A 476 -8.15 -0.76 19.18
N HIS A 477 -7.83 -1.23 17.96
CA HIS A 477 -6.50 -1.09 17.37
C HIS A 477 -6.58 -0.84 15.87
N ALA A 478 -6.67 0.43 15.46
CA ALA A 478 -6.88 0.82 14.07
C ALA A 478 -5.81 0.24 13.11
N GLN A 479 -4.53 0.31 13.48
CA GLN A 479 -3.45 -0.18 12.61
C GLN A 479 -3.47 -1.70 12.41
N ALA A 480 -3.74 -2.49 13.46
CA ALA A 480 -3.86 -3.94 13.34
C ALA A 480 -5.06 -4.32 12.45
N GLN A 481 -6.17 -3.57 12.59
CA GLN A 481 -7.38 -3.74 11.79
C GLN A 481 -7.17 -3.41 10.33
N CYS A 482 -6.39 -2.36 10.01
CA CYS A 482 -6.14 -1.92 8.64
C CYS A 482 -4.98 -2.68 7.98
N GLY A 483 -4.02 -3.20 8.73
CA GLY A 483 -2.87 -3.93 8.19
C GLY A 483 -1.75 -3.04 7.68
N GLY A 484 -0.77 -3.62 6.98
CA GLY A 484 0.30 -2.93 6.27
C GLY A 484 -0.24 -2.05 5.14
N TRP A 485 0.61 -1.23 4.54
CA TRP A 485 0.19 -0.28 3.51
C TRP A 485 -0.95 0.65 3.99
N THR A 486 -0.86 1.10 5.25
CA THR A 486 -1.84 2.01 5.85
C THR A 486 -1.13 3.15 6.54
N MET A 487 -1.33 4.38 6.08
CA MET A 487 -0.65 5.63 6.45
C MET A 487 0.86 5.62 6.14
N GLU A 488 1.50 4.49 6.19
CA GLU A 488 2.92 4.24 5.90
C GLU A 488 3.05 2.84 5.27
N TRP A 489 4.19 2.58 4.61
CA TRP A 489 4.47 1.26 4.03
C TRP A 489 4.46 0.15 5.10
N ASN A 490 5.38 0.25 6.05
CA ASN A 490 5.45 -0.69 7.17
C ASN A 490 4.88 0.00 8.40
N ALA A 491 3.68 -0.37 8.74
CA ALA A 491 2.87 0.30 9.71
C ALA A 491 3.56 0.55 11.05
N SER A 492 3.54 1.79 11.51
CA SER A 492 3.82 2.10 12.91
C SER A 492 2.65 1.67 13.80
N PRO A 493 2.89 1.31 15.07
CA PRO A 493 1.84 0.83 15.96
C PRO A 493 0.91 1.99 16.38
N ARG A 494 -0.04 2.35 15.50
CA ARG A 494 -1.05 3.38 15.75
C ARG A 494 -2.33 2.72 16.23
N ARG A 495 -2.77 3.07 17.43
CA ARG A 495 -4.09 2.63 17.91
C ARG A 495 -5.21 3.43 17.28
N GLU A 496 -4.97 4.68 16.92
CA GLU A 496 -5.93 5.56 16.27
C GLU A 496 -5.40 6.03 14.93
N ILE A 497 -6.27 6.06 13.93
CA ILE A 497 -6.06 6.59 12.59
C ILE A 497 -7.29 7.40 12.22
N ASP A 498 -7.08 8.62 11.72
CA ASP A 498 -8.16 9.49 11.29
C ASP A 498 -9.04 8.82 10.23
N GLY A 499 -10.34 8.82 10.47
CA GLY A 499 -11.31 8.19 9.58
C GLY A 499 -11.48 6.67 9.78
N VAL A 500 -10.82 6.05 10.75
CA VAL A 500 -10.99 4.62 11.07
C VAL A 500 -11.90 4.44 12.28
N THR A 501 -12.97 3.66 12.10
CA THR A 501 -13.79 3.13 13.18
C THR A 501 -13.28 1.73 13.53
N THR A 502 -12.81 1.52 14.75
CA THR A 502 -12.35 0.20 15.20
C THR A 502 -13.53 -0.76 15.44
N ILE A 503 -13.24 -2.07 15.53
CA ILE A 503 -14.28 -3.09 15.82
C ILE A 503 -15.02 -2.74 17.10
N GLN A 504 -14.30 -2.39 18.16
CA GLN A 504 -14.91 -2.00 19.43
C GLN A 504 -15.81 -0.76 19.29
N LYS A 505 -15.28 0.33 18.70
CA LYS A 505 -16.06 1.58 18.49
C LYS A 505 -17.30 1.32 17.63
N GLY A 506 -17.16 0.55 16.55
CA GLY A 506 -18.27 0.16 15.69
C GLY A 506 -19.32 -0.69 16.43
N PHE A 507 -18.88 -1.61 17.29
CA PHE A 507 -19.78 -2.42 18.10
C PHE A 507 -20.50 -1.57 19.16
N GLU A 508 -19.84 -0.67 19.85
CA GLU A 508 -20.43 0.25 20.83
C GLU A 508 -21.51 1.13 20.19
N GLN A 509 -21.27 1.63 18.96
CA GLN A 509 -22.24 2.44 18.22
C GLN A 509 -23.53 1.66 17.89
N LEU A 510 -23.40 0.38 17.51
CA LEU A 510 -24.52 -0.45 17.08
C LEU A 510 -25.23 -1.18 18.23
N ALA A 511 -24.55 -1.43 19.33
CA ALA A 511 -25.07 -2.21 20.44
C ALA A 511 -26.36 -1.62 21.01
N GLN A 512 -26.43 -0.31 21.21
CA GLN A 512 -27.60 0.35 21.74
C GLN A 512 -28.84 0.17 20.82
N GLN A 513 -28.65 0.30 19.51
CA GLN A 513 -29.70 0.11 18.52
C GLN A 513 -30.23 -1.33 18.51
N ASN A 514 -29.34 -2.30 18.77
CA ASN A 514 -29.68 -3.72 18.86
C ASN A 514 -30.11 -4.16 20.25
N GLY A 515 -30.21 -3.24 21.22
CA GLY A 515 -30.57 -3.55 22.60
C GLY A 515 -29.57 -4.45 23.32
N ILE A 516 -28.30 -4.31 22.98
CA ILE A 516 -27.15 -5.03 23.56
C ILE A 516 -26.44 -4.09 24.54
N THR A 517 -26.02 -4.62 25.68
CA THR A 517 -25.20 -3.88 26.66
C THR A 517 -23.73 -4.21 26.48
N VAL A 518 -22.90 -3.21 26.23
CA VAL A 518 -21.45 -3.37 26.10
C VAL A 518 -20.77 -3.14 27.45
N ILE A 519 -19.85 -4.04 27.78
CA ILE A 519 -18.98 -3.97 28.95
C ILE A 519 -17.54 -3.92 28.44
N THR A 520 -16.81 -2.87 28.78
CA THR A 520 -15.37 -2.71 28.49
C THR A 520 -14.54 -2.65 29.78
N ASP A 521 -15.21 -2.45 30.91
CA ASP A 521 -14.58 -2.46 32.24
C ASP A 521 -14.36 -3.91 32.71
N LYS A 522 -13.09 -4.30 32.79
CA LYS A 522 -12.66 -5.62 33.24
C LYS A 522 -13.22 -6.02 34.61
N SER A 523 -13.40 -5.05 35.51
CA SER A 523 -13.95 -5.33 36.84
C SER A 523 -15.40 -5.82 36.81
N LYS A 524 -16.12 -5.55 35.69
CA LYS A 524 -17.50 -5.96 35.45
C LYS A 524 -17.62 -7.13 34.47
N ALA A 525 -16.52 -7.69 34.01
CA ALA A 525 -16.51 -8.77 33.00
C ALA A 525 -17.38 -9.99 33.42
N ALA A 526 -17.43 -10.29 34.71
CA ALA A 526 -18.25 -11.39 35.25
C ALA A 526 -19.76 -11.18 35.04
N GLU A 527 -20.24 -9.94 34.82
CA GLU A 527 -21.65 -9.62 34.55
C GLU A 527 -22.07 -9.94 33.10
N ALA A 528 -21.11 -10.23 32.22
CA ALA A 528 -21.39 -10.50 30.82
C ALA A 528 -22.07 -11.87 30.62
N ASP A 529 -22.90 -11.93 29.58
CA ASP A 529 -23.48 -13.18 29.09
C ASP A 529 -22.57 -13.84 28.03
N VAL A 530 -21.84 -13.00 27.25
CA VAL A 530 -20.96 -13.41 26.16
C VAL A 530 -19.67 -12.59 26.22
N VAL A 531 -18.53 -13.22 25.93
CA VAL A 531 -17.24 -12.55 25.70
C VAL A 531 -17.02 -12.39 24.20
N LEU A 532 -16.80 -11.16 23.75
CA LEU A 532 -16.30 -10.85 22.42
C LEU A 532 -14.78 -10.65 22.50
N LEU A 533 -14.04 -11.68 22.08
CA LEU A 533 -12.58 -11.75 22.14
C LEU A 533 -11.98 -11.36 20.80
N CYS A 534 -11.32 -10.20 20.71
CA CYS A 534 -10.66 -9.74 19.51
C CYS A 534 -9.14 -9.92 19.62
N VAL A 535 -8.59 -10.87 18.87
CA VAL A 535 -7.17 -11.23 18.83
C VAL A 535 -6.65 -11.23 17.41
N GLY A 536 -5.34 -11.14 17.22
CA GLY A 536 -4.82 -11.09 15.86
C GLY A 536 -3.32 -10.93 15.74
N GLU A 537 -2.87 -10.58 14.54
CA GLU A 537 -1.49 -10.25 14.23
C GLU A 537 -1.25 -8.74 14.32
N GLN A 538 -0.01 -8.34 14.64
CA GLN A 538 0.44 -6.97 14.44
C GLN A 538 0.44 -6.62 12.94
N SER A 539 0.41 -5.33 12.61
CA SER A 539 0.54 -4.88 11.23
C SER A 539 1.98 -5.05 10.73
N TYR A 540 2.12 -5.45 9.49
CA TYR A 540 3.41 -5.64 8.81
C TYR A 540 3.25 -5.43 7.30
N ALA A 541 4.36 -5.16 6.61
CA ALA A 541 4.42 -5.18 5.14
C ALA A 541 5.57 -6.07 4.65
N GLU A 542 5.34 -6.72 3.51
CA GLU A 542 6.31 -7.54 2.77
C GLU A 542 7.00 -8.59 3.66
N TRP A 543 8.34 -8.75 3.56
CA TRP A 543 9.13 -9.72 4.34
C TRP A 543 9.04 -9.55 5.86
N ASN A 544 8.63 -8.36 6.35
CA ASN A 544 8.40 -8.18 7.79
C ASN A 544 7.27 -9.06 8.31
N GLY A 545 6.39 -9.50 7.42
CA GLY A 545 5.31 -10.44 7.69
C GLY A 545 5.66 -11.90 7.46
N ASP A 546 6.87 -12.22 7.00
CA ASP A 546 7.30 -13.62 6.86
C ASP A 546 7.37 -14.30 8.22
N THR A 547 6.81 -15.50 8.32
CA THR A 547 6.78 -16.27 9.57
C THR A 547 7.05 -17.76 9.34
N GLU A 548 7.59 -18.43 10.33
CA GLU A 548 7.89 -19.86 10.27
C GLU A 548 6.69 -20.73 10.66
N ASP A 549 5.93 -20.31 11.65
CA ASP A 549 4.97 -21.12 12.39
C ASP A 549 3.50 -20.75 12.23
N LEU A 550 3.19 -19.59 11.70
CA LEU A 550 1.83 -19.04 11.57
C LEU A 550 1.03 -18.94 12.89
N ALA A 551 1.66 -19.09 14.05
CA ALA A 551 0.94 -19.15 15.31
C ALA A 551 0.29 -17.82 15.69
N LEU A 552 -0.99 -17.81 16.06
CA LEU A 552 -1.74 -16.62 16.51
C LEU A 552 -1.02 -15.90 17.67
N CYS A 553 -0.42 -16.65 18.56
CA CYS A 553 0.37 -16.13 19.69
C CYS A 553 1.88 -16.23 19.46
N GLY A 554 2.31 -16.33 18.19
CA GLY A 554 3.71 -16.38 17.78
C GLY A 554 4.36 -14.98 17.69
N LYS A 555 5.46 -14.91 16.95
CA LYS A 555 6.27 -13.67 16.78
C LYS A 555 5.46 -12.49 16.24
N LEU A 556 4.51 -12.74 15.34
CA LEU A 556 3.68 -11.71 14.72
C LEU A 556 2.33 -11.49 15.42
N GLY A 557 2.02 -12.28 16.47
CA GLY A 557 0.83 -12.07 17.28
C GLY A 557 0.89 -10.74 18.04
N LEU A 558 -0.28 -10.10 18.19
CA LEU A 558 -0.38 -8.89 19.02
C LEU A 558 0.01 -9.22 20.46
N GLU A 559 0.76 -8.30 21.07
CA GLU A 559 1.02 -8.34 22.51
C GLU A 559 -0.31 -8.26 23.27
N GLY A 560 -0.51 -9.17 24.23
CA GLY A 560 -1.77 -9.30 24.98
C GLY A 560 -2.72 -10.38 24.43
N ASN A 561 -2.46 -11.03 23.28
CA ASN A 561 -3.30 -12.14 22.81
C ASN A 561 -3.43 -13.26 23.85
N LYS A 562 -2.31 -13.71 24.43
CA LYS A 562 -2.29 -14.82 25.42
C LYS A 562 -3.07 -14.46 26.67
N GLU A 563 -2.90 -13.26 27.17
CA GLU A 563 -3.58 -12.73 28.34
C GLU A 563 -5.09 -12.63 28.12
N ALA A 564 -5.51 -12.11 26.96
CA ALA A 564 -6.92 -11.99 26.62
C ALA A 564 -7.60 -13.36 26.40
N ILE A 565 -6.91 -14.31 25.76
CA ILE A 565 -7.40 -15.68 25.59
C ILE A 565 -7.57 -16.36 26.96
N LYS A 566 -6.57 -16.20 27.83
CA LYS A 566 -6.66 -16.75 29.21
C LYS A 566 -7.80 -16.10 29.97
N GLU A 567 -7.97 -14.81 29.91
CA GLU A 567 -9.05 -14.07 30.57
C GLU A 567 -10.43 -14.55 30.11
N ALA A 568 -10.65 -14.65 28.80
CA ALA A 568 -11.90 -15.17 28.24
C ALA A 568 -12.21 -16.59 28.74
N LYS A 569 -11.19 -17.46 28.81
CA LYS A 569 -11.30 -18.81 29.33
C LYS A 569 -11.64 -18.84 30.84
N ASP A 570 -10.98 -18.00 31.64
CA ASP A 570 -11.17 -17.95 33.10
C ASP A 570 -12.58 -17.43 33.45
N LEU A 571 -13.19 -16.59 32.63
CA LEU A 571 -14.57 -16.14 32.79
C LEU A 571 -15.60 -17.25 32.58
N GLY A 572 -15.27 -18.29 31.82
CA GLY A 572 -16.15 -19.44 31.60
C GLY A 572 -17.48 -19.10 30.92
N LYS A 573 -17.51 -18.04 30.16
CA LYS A 573 -18.69 -17.57 29.40
C LYS A 573 -18.60 -18.00 27.93
N PRO A 574 -19.75 -18.12 27.23
CA PRO A 574 -19.74 -18.27 25.78
C PRO A 574 -18.82 -17.23 25.14
N THR A 575 -17.90 -17.69 24.27
CA THR A 575 -16.88 -16.81 23.69
C THR A 575 -17.00 -16.76 22.18
N VAL A 576 -17.11 -15.56 21.64
CA VAL A 576 -17.02 -15.23 20.20
C VAL A 576 -15.62 -14.69 19.94
N ALA A 577 -14.77 -15.47 19.25
CA ALA A 577 -13.43 -15.05 18.87
C ALA A 577 -13.44 -14.41 17.49
N CYS A 578 -13.08 -13.12 17.42
CA CYS A 578 -12.81 -12.37 16.19
C CYS A 578 -11.30 -12.34 15.95
N ILE A 579 -10.87 -12.91 14.81
CA ILE A 579 -9.45 -13.03 14.46
C ILE A 579 -9.12 -11.97 13.40
N VAL A 580 -8.25 -11.02 13.77
CA VAL A 580 -7.79 -9.93 12.91
C VAL A 580 -6.36 -10.25 12.47
N ALA A 581 -6.18 -10.74 11.24
CA ALA A 581 -4.88 -11.19 10.74
C ALA A 581 -4.81 -11.14 9.22
N GLY A 582 -3.61 -10.95 8.68
CA GLY A 582 -3.36 -10.91 7.24
C GLY A 582 -3.43 -12.27 6.54
N ARG A 583 -3.74 -13.35 7.28
CA ARG A 583 -3.73 -14.74 6.79
C ARG A 583 -4.50 -15.67 7.73
N ASN A 584 -4.68 -16.92 7.31
CA ASN A 584 -5.21 -17.97 8.18
C ASN A 584 -4.11 -18.41 9.17
N VAL A 585 -4.18 -17.91 10.41
CA VAL A 585 -3.22 -18.20 11.47
C VAL A 585 -3.51 -19.56 12.12
N ILE A 586 -2.48 -20.26 12.62
CA ILE A 586 -2.66 -21.52 13.33
C ILE A 586 -3.17 -21.23 14.74
N LEU A 587 -4.30 -21.87 15.08
CA LEU A 587 -4.96 -21.78 16.38
C LEU A 587 -4.66 -23.03 17.20
N ASP A 588 -4.44 -22.87 18.51
CA ASP A 588 -4.34 -24.00 19.42
C ASP A 588 -5.64 -24.83 19.45
N GLU A 589 -5.51 -26.15 19.52
CA GLU A 589 -6.66 -27.07 19.54
C GLU A 589 -7.58 -26.81 20.74
N ALA A 590 -6.98 -26.43 21.90
CA ALA A 590 -7.73 -26.09 23.11
C ALA A 590 -8.59 -24.82 22.87
N ASP A 591 -8.06 -23.83 22.19
CA ASP A 591 -8.76 -22.58 21.91
C ASP A 591 -9.89 -22.80 20.90
N LYS A 592 -9.63 -23.55 19.81
CA LYS A 592 -10.67 -23.96 18.86
C LYS A 592 -11.84 -24.69 19.53
N LYS A 593 -11.56 -25.49 20.55
CA LYS A 593 -12.57 -26.23 21.32
C LYS A 593 -13.33 -25.31 22.28
N ASN A 594 -12.63 -24.37 22.93
CA ASN A 594 -13.20 -23.54 24.01
C ASN A 594 -14.04 -22.37 23.47
N TRP A 595 -13.78 -21.88 22.28
CA TRP A 595 -14.55 -20.77 21.69
C TRP A 595 -15.85 -21.31 21.08
N ASP A 596 -16.99 -20.72 21.43
CA ASP A 596 -18.30 -21.10 20.88
C ASP A 596 -18.48 -20.65 19.44
N SER A 597 -17.94 -19.48 19.11
CA SER A 597 -17.92 -18.97 17.74
C SER A 597 -16.54 -18.47 17.35
N ILE A 598 -16.17 -18.69 16.08
CA ILE A 598 -14.92 -18.21 15.49
C ILE A 598 -15.29 -17.44 14.21
N VAL A 599 -14.89 -16.18 14.17
CA VAL A 599 -15.06 -15.30 13.00
C VAL A 599 -13.67 -14.88 12.51
N MET A 600 -13.34 -15.22 11.28
CA MET A 600 -12.17 -14.69 10.62
C MET A 600 -12.52 -13.34 10.00
N CYS A 601 -11.96 -12.27 10.56
CA CYS A 601 -12.19 -10.89 10.13
C CYS A 601 -11.19 -10.44 9.06
N TYR A 602 -10.04 -11.10 8.98
CA TYR A 602 -8.87 -10.66 8.21
C TYR A 602 -8.49 -9.23 8.55
N LEU A 603 -8.36 -8.34 7.58
CA LEU A 603 -7.97 -6.94 7.73
C LEU A 603 -9.10 -6.04 7.19
N PRO A 604 -10.13 -5.74 8.03
CA PRO A 604 -11.37 -5.10 7.59
C PRO A 604 -11.24 -3.61 7.19
N GLY A 605 -10.07 -2.98 7.34
CA GLY A 605 -9.88 -1.59 6.93
C GLY A 605 -10.56 -0.58 7.85
N SER A 606 -11.09 0.53 7.30
CA SER A 606 -11.58 1.66 8.09
C SER A 606 -12.94 1.45 8.76
N GLU A 607 -13.74 0.43 8.34
CA GLU A 607 -15.14 0.34 8.71
C GLU A 607 -15.44 -0.84 9.65
N GLY A 608 -14.91 -0.80 10.89
CA GLY A 608 -15.10 -1.85 11.91
C GLY A 608 -16.56 -2.09 12.30
N GLN A 609 -17.46 -1.13 12.07
CA GLN A 609 -18.90 -1.32 12.25
C GLN A 609 -19.47 -2.41 11.33
N GLY A 610 -18.84 -2.71 10.19
CA GLY A 610 -19.24 -3.82 9.33
C GLY A 610 -19.09 -5.17 10.03
N VAL A 611 -18.04 -5.34 10.86
CA VAL A 611 -17.87 -6.53 11.71
C VAL A 611 -19.00 -6.60 12.73
N ALA A 612 -19.29 -5.49 13.41
CA ALA A 612 -20.38 -5.43 14.39
C ALA A 612 -21.75 -5.77 13.79
N ASN A 613 -22.02 -5.33 12.55
CA ASN A 613 -23.27 -5.61 11.85
C ASN A 613 -23.53 -7.12 11.68
N VAL A 614 -22.52 -7.89 11.28
CA VAL A 614 -22.71 -9.35 11.11
C VAL A 614 -22.81 -10.06 12.46
N LEU A 615 -22.10 -9.59 13.49
CA LEU A 615 -22.20 -10.17 14.85
C LEU A 615 -23.57 -9.95 15.46
N CYS A 616 -24.21 -8.78 15.22
CA CYS A 616 -25.55 -8.46 15.70
C CYS A 616 -26.68 -9.00 14.81
N GLY A 617 -26.37 -9.59 13.65
CA GLY A 617 -27.36 -10.11 12.72
C GLY A 617 -28.03 -9.06 11.83
N ASN A 618 -27.54 -7.81 11.82
CA ASN A 618 -27.99 -6.77 10.89
C ASN A 618 -27.59 -7.07 9.44
N ALA A 619 -26.47 -7.78 9.25
CA ALA A 619 -26.04 -8.36 8.00
C ALA A 619 -25.77 -9.86 8.17
N LYS A 620 -25.87 -10.63 7.08
CA LYS A 620 -25.63 -12.08 7.10
C LYS A 620 -24.18 -12.40 6.82
N PHE A 621 -23.61 -13.41 7.48
CA PHE A 621 -22.36 -13.99 7.07
C PHE A 621 -22.47 -14.59 5.67
N SER A 622 -21.60 -14.18 4.76
CA SER A 622 -21.53 -14.69 3.39
C SER A 622 -20.09 -14.98 2.93
N GLY A 623 -19.11 -14.48 3.66
CA GLY A 623 -17.70 -14.67 3.35
C GLY A 623 -17.28 -16.13 3.38
N THR A 624 -16.28 -16.47 2.57
CA THR A 624 -15.71 -17.82 2.46
C THR A 624 -14.19 -17.74 2.46
N LEU A 625 -13.52 -18.75 3.01
CA LEU A 625 -12.06 -18.80 3.05
C LEU A 625 -11.47 -18.69 1.63
N PRO A 626 -10.62 -17.69 1.35
CA PRO A 626 -9.98 -17.52 0.04
C PRO A 626 -8.82 -18.51 -0.18
N SER A 627 -8.34 -19.14 0.90
CA SER A 627 -7.26 -20.14 0.90
C SER A 627 -7.54 -21.21 1.96
N PRO A 628 -6.94 -22.40 1.89
CA PRO A 628 -7.06 -23.42 2.93
C PRO A 628 -6.61 -22.90 4.30
N TRP A 629 -7.23 -23.38 5.38
CA TRP A 629 -6.80 -23.11 6.76
C TRP A 629 -6.14 -24.34 7.34
N TYR A 630 -4.87 -24.25 7.65
CA TYR A 630 -4.06 -25.35 8.14
C TYR A 630 -4.05 -25.38 9.68
N SER A 631 -3.95 -26.58 10.28
CA SER A 631 -3.72 -26.77 11.70
C SER A 631 -2.23 -26.90 12.05
N ASP A 632 -1.38 -27.18 11.05
CA ASP A 632 0.07 -27.34 11.20
C ASP A 632 0.75 -26.88 9.90
N VAL A 633 1.89 -26.23 10.02
CA VAL A 633 2.70 -25.76 8.87
C VAL A 633 3.13 -26.92 7.94
N LYS A 634 3.20 -28.15 8.44
CA LYS A 634 3.52 -29.33 7.63
C LYS A 634 2.44 -29.70 6.61
N GLN A 635 1.23 -29.19 6.79
CA GLN A 635 0.12 -29.41 5.87
C GLN A 635 0.19 -28.48 4.64
N ILE A 636 1.00 -27.41 4.70
CA ILE A 636 1.13 -26.45 3.61
C ILE A 636 1.58 -27.15 2.32
N GLY A 637 0.86 -26.90 1.23
CA GLY A 637 1.11 -27.55 -0.06
C GLY A 637 0.57 -28.96 -0.19
N THR A 638 -0.14 -29.47 0.82
CA THR A 638 -0.85 -30.76 0.77
C THR A 638 -2.37 -30.56 0.64
N ASN A 639 -3.11 -31.67 0.50
CA ASN A 639 -4.57 -31.66 0.54
C ASN A 639 -5.14 -31.72 1.96
N ASP A 640 -4.28 -31.85 2.97
CA ASP A 640 -4.67 -31.93 4.37
C ASP A 640 -4.76 -30.51 4.96
N CYS A 641 -5.88 -30.18 5.57
CA CYS A 641 -6.12 -28.88 6.20
C CYS A 641 -7.28 -28.99 7.20
N TRP A 642 -7.32 -28.10 8.18
CA TRP A 642 -8.47 -28.00 9.07
C TRP A 642 -9.74 -27.65 8.31
N LEU A 643 -9.67 -26.60 7.48
CA LEU A 643 -10.80 -26.15 6.66
C LEU A 643 -10.34 -25.91 5.22
N LYS A 644 -11.17 -26.33 4.28
CA LYS A 644 -10.89 -26.17 2.85
C LYS A 644 -11.16 -24.73 2.38
N LYS A 645 -10.48 -24.32 1.33
CA LYS A 645 -10.84 -23.13 0.55
C LYS A 645 -12.33 -23.17 0.20
N GLY A 646 -13.01 -22.03 0.32
CA GLY A 646 -14.45 -21.90 0.07
C GLY A 646 -15.34 -22.23 1.27
N PHE A 647 -14.78 -22.66 2.40
CA PHE A 647 -15.54 -22.88 3.62
C PHE A 647 -16.03 -21.56 4.23
N GLY A 648 -17.25 -21.56 4.76
CA GLY A 648 -17.87 -20.48 5.52
C GLY A 648 -19.29 -20.88 5.92
N LEU A 649 -19.62 -20.76 7.19
CA LEU A 649 -20.96 -21.01 7.72
C LEU A 649 -21.87 -19.82 7.42
N LYS A 650 -23.15 -20.10 7.31
CA LYS A 650 -24.21 -19.09 7.12
C LYS A 650 -25.23 -19.24 8.24
N TYR A 651 -25.90 -18.14 8.60
CA TYR A 651 -27.12 -18.24 9.40
C TYR A 651 -28.23 -18.87 8.55
N GLU A 652 -28.98 -19.77 9.13
CA GLU A 652 -30.21 -20.28 8.53
C GLU A 652 -31.34 -19.24 8.56
#